data_5b5c8cd6c2248030afbb8126c7526cce
#
_entry.id   5b5c8cd6c2248030afbb8126c7526cce
#
_cell.length_a   1.000
_cell.length_b   1.000
_cell.length_c   1.000
_cell.angle_alpha   90.00
_cell.angle_beta   90.00
_cell.angle_gamma   90.00
#
_symmetry.space_group_name_H-M   'P 1'
#
loop_
_entity.id
_entity.type
_entity.pdbx_description
1 polymer ?
#
loop_
_entity_poly.entity_id
_entity_poly.type
_entity_poly.pdbx_seq_one_letter_code
_entity_poly.pdbx_strand_id
1 'polypeptide(L)'
;MSTRLLAGALTFAALLPIITHAATSPTTASLARPAWLDASVAKATADLVATHGEAIRSRAERGVRQAASLWRAEDGDAAVFEGVVRTHFIADPATRDTVFRRLDALHEQLDGSLHEINRAFRWQTDLDLGPILPIDEAFAGYDPTAHVNDDFFANRIAFAVLLNFPLTTLDEKLRDGPKWSPQQWAEARLADRYARRVPADVAQQIASAYSSADNYISSYNVWMHHLLDERGQRQFPAGQRLITHWNLRDELKAQYSAKDGLPRQRMIAQVMERIVTQSIPAVVVDNPHVDWQPYANTVAPAAVNDSDRAVPTAMKILADREPDTRYARLLGTFQAERLADPYSPAAPTRIARSFDDERELPEARVEAMLVEVLSSPLVRRVAKLIESRLGRPLEPFDIWYNGFRPRGAYTEAQLDEITRRKNPTPAAFAADIPNILTGLGFSPQRAKYLAEHITVDPARGAGHAWGAARRGDKAHLRTRVGPSGMDYKGYNIALHELGHNVEQTFSLYDVPFHSLEGVPNTAFTEALAFVFQDRDLELLGLARPDARSEALGTLDDFWGAFEISGVALVDMRLWRWMYAHPAATPAELRAATLQIARQTWNEFFAPVFGRKDVVLLGIYSHMIDRGLYLPNYPIGHMIAHQIKEQVHRTGNLGTEFERMSRQGRLTPDLWMQRATGAPVGPGALLAAAEAALEQVQ
;
A
#
# COMPACT_ATOMS: atom_id res chain seq x y z
N MET A 1 -9.12 -39.20 -52.09
CA MET A 1 -7.78 -39.69 -51.69
C MET A 1 -7.42 -39.11 -50.33
N SER A 2 -7.44 -39.99 -49.37
CA SER A 2 -7.21 -39.68 -47.96
C SER A 2 -5.71 -39.54 -47.67
N THR A 3 -5.32 -38.56 -46.88
CA THR A 3 -4.05 -38.65 -46.15
C THR A 3 -4.28 -38.11 -44.74
N ARG A 4 -4.31 -39.02 -43.78
CA ARG A 4 -4.29 -38.78 -42.35
C ARG A 4 -2.87 -38.33 -41.97
N LEU A 5 -2.73 -37.24 -41.27
CA LEU A 5 -1.53 -36.88 -40.52
C LEU A 5 -1.84 -37.02 -39.03
N LEU A 6 -1.15 -37.95 -38.42
CA LEU A 6 -1.07 -38.15 -36.97
C LEU A 6 -0.40 -36.92 -36.32
N ALA A 7 -1.08 -36.29 -35.39
CA ALA A 7 -0.49 -35.35 -34.45
C ALA A 7 0.03 -36.13 -33.24
N GLY A 8 1.34 -36.28 -33.13
CA GLY A 8 2.01 -36.76 -31.95
C GLY A 8 2.18 -35.59 -30.95
N ALA A 9 1.49 -35.67 -29.82
CA ALA A 9 1.72 -34.78 -28.70
C ALA A 9 3.04 -35.15 -28.00
N LEU A 10 4.07 -34.36 -28.23
CA LEU A 10 5.29 -34.40 -27.42
C LEU A 10 5.09 -33.51 -26.21
N THR A 11 4.80 -34.12 -25.06
CA THR A 11 4.87 -33.53 -23.73
C THR A 11 6.34 -33.33 -23.37
N PHE A 12 6.85 -32.14 -23.58
CA PHE A 12 8.10 -31.69 -22.94
C PHE A 12 7.80 -31.26 -21.52
N ALA A 13 7.94 -32.19 -20.57
CA ALA A 13 8.14 -31.85 -19.19
C ALA A 13 9.58 -31.34 -19.03
N ALA A 14 9.78 -30.01 -19.15
CA ALA A 14 11.04 -29.40 -18.80
C ALA A 14 11.15 -29.40 -17.28
N LEU A 15 11.81 -30.40 -16.73
CA LEU A 15 12.43 -30.36 -15.41
C LEU A 15 13.55 -29.30 -15.49
N LEU A 16 13.21 -28.06 -15.19
CA LEU A 16 14.20 -27.07 -14.80
C LEU A 16 14.76 -27.50 -13.43
N PRO A 17 16.07 -27.73 -13.31
CA PRO A 17 16.66 -27.95 -12.01
C PRO A 17 16.41 -26.69 -11.18
N ILE A 18 15.74 -26.88 -10.04
CA ILE A 18 15.73 -25.89 -8.96
C ILE A 18 17.19 -25.79 -8.52
N ILE A 19 17.93 -24.86 -9.10
CA ILE A 19 19.23 -24.45 -8.58
C ILE A 19 18.89 -23.72 -7.26
N THR A 20 18.86 -24.49 -6.16
CA THR A 20 18.98 -23.91 -4.84
C THR A 20 20.37 -23.28 -4.78
N HIS A 21 20.49 -22.04 -5.22
CA HIS A 21 21.57 -21.21 -4.76
C HIS A 21 21.39 -21.12 -3.24
N ALA A 22 22.14 -21.89 -2.50
CA ALA A 22 22.40 -21.59 -1.11
C ALA A 22 22.92 -20.15 -1.11
N ALA A 23 22.07 -19.22 -0.66
CA ALA A 23 22.45 -17.83 -0.48
C ALA A 23 23.69 -17.86 0.45
N THR A 24 24.86 -17.69 -0.11
CA THR A 24 26.04 -17.33 0.68
C THR A 24 25.66 -15.99 1.31
N SER A 25 25.39 -16.02 2.61
CA SER A 25 25.28 -14.77 3.39
C SER A 25 26.43 -13.87 2.93
N PRO A 26 26.16 -12.59 2.62
CA PRO A 26 27.20 -11.66 2.23
C PRO A 26 28.32 -11.78 3.25
N THR A 27 29.52 -12.01 2.79
CA THR A 27 30.67 -12.19 3.67
C THR A 27 30.70 -10.95 4.57
N THR A 28 30.58 -11.15 5.88
CA THR A 28 30.63 -10.09 6.90
C THR A 28 31.84 -9.17 6.75
N ALA A 29 32.84 -9.58 6.00
CA ALA A 29 34.00 -8.78 5.59
C ALA A 29 33.66 -7.59 4.66
N SER A 30 32.61 -7.67 3.83
CA SER A 30 32.21 -6.56 2.92
C SER A 30 31.51 -5.41 3.66
N LEU A 31 30.94 -5.68 4.84
CA LEU A 31 30.20 -4.69 5.66
C LEU A 31 31.06 -4.11 6.79
N ALA A 32 32.25 -4.69 7.05
CA ALA A 32 33.10 -4.19 8.08
C ALA A 32 33.64 -2.79 7.69
N ARG A 33 33.33 -1.81 8.53
CA ARG A 33 33.85 -0.45 8.37
C ARG A 33 35.36 -0.52 8.34
N PRO A 34 36.04 -0.01 7.29
CA PRO A 34 37.51 -0.05 7.21
C PRO A 34 38.19 0.67 8.40
N ALA A 35 39.17 0.05 9.03
CA ALA A 35 39.83 0.60 10.22
C ALA A 35 40.47 1.97 9.99
N TRP A 36 40.85 2.26 8.74
CA TRP A 36 41.45 3.55 8.35
C TRP A 36 40.44 4.67 8.17
N LEU A 37 39.13 4.37 8.05
CA LEU A 37 38.11 5.32 7.59
C LEU A 37 37.94 6.51 8.53
N ASP A 38 37.97 6.32 9.84
CA ASP A 38 37.81 7.42 10.80
C ASP A 38 38.97 8.40 10.75
N ALA A 39 40.24 7.88 10.57
CA ALA A 39 41.39 8.72 10.38
C ALA A 39 41.33 9.53 9.08
N SER A 40 40.89 8.91 7.98
CA SER A 40 40.71 9.59 6.70
C SER A 40 39.55 10.60 6.72
N VAL A 41 38.46 10.35 7.46
CA VAL A 41 37.41 11.33 7.68
C VAL A 41 37.92 12.59 8.36
N ALA A 42 38.69 12.41 9.44
CA ALA A 42 39.32 13.54 10.16
C ALA A 42 40.28 14.32 9.27
N LYS A 43 41.17 13.61 8.56
CA LYS A 43 42.16 14.21 7.65
C LYS A 43 41.47 14.94 6.48
N ALA A 44 40.58 14.28 5.76
CA ALA A 44 39.89 14.89 4.62
C ALA A 44 39.12 16.14 5.02
N THR A 45 38.46 16.12 6.18
CA THR A 45 37.76 17.29 6.73
C THR A 45 38.72 18.44 7.02
N ALA A 46 39.89 18.15 7.67
CA ALA A 46 40.91 19.14 7.95
C ALA A 46 41.48 19.75 6.65
N ASP A 47 41.78 18.91 5.67
CA ASP A 47 42.28 19.33 4.35
C ASP A 47 41.31 20.27 3.62
N LEU A 48 39.99 19.96 3.65
CA LEU A 48 38.94 20.82 3.09
C LEU A 48 38.89 22.18 3.80
N VAL A 49 38.95 22.19 5.13
CA VAL A 49 38.92 23.44 5.92
C VAL A 49 40.20 24.26 5.68
N ALA A 50 41.36 23.61 5.61
CA ALA A 50 42.62 24.31 5.27
C ALA A 50 42.57 24.94 3.88
N THR A 51 41.89 24.29 2.91
CA THR A 51 41.81 24.74 1.53
C THR A 51 40.77 25.85 1.34
N HIS A 52 39.62 25.75 2.00
CA HIS A 52 38.42 26.56 1.73
C HIS A 52 38.02 27.48 2.89
N GLY A 53 38.72 27.41 4.04
CA GLY A 53 38.47 28.25 5.21
C GLY A 53 37.41 27.67 6.19
N GLU A 54 37.35 28.28 7.37
CA GLU A 54 36.54 27.82 8.50
C GLU A 54 35.03 27.83 8.21
N ALA A 55 34.57 28.70 7.34
CA ALA A 55 33.15 28.87 7.03
C ALA A 55 32.47 27.58 6.50
N ILE A 56 33.23 26.64 5.90
CA ILE A 56 32.70 25.40 5.37
C ILE A 56 32.78 24.24 6.37
N ARG A 57 33.41 24.38 7.56
CA ARG A 57 33.70 23.30 8.50
C ARG A 57 32.52 22.42 8.80
N SER A 58 31.41 22.99 9.28
CA SER A 58 30.22 22.22 9.67
C SER A 58 29.65 21.39 8.49
N ARG A 59 29.63 21.98 7.29
CA ARG A 59 29.15 21.30 6.09
C ARG A 59 30.12 20.21 5.63
N ALA A 60 31.43 20.47 5.70
CA ALA A 60 32.44 19.48 5.37
C ALA A 60 32.41 18.29 6.34
N GLU A 61 32.35 18.53 7.64
CA GLU A 61 32.21 17.49 8.66
C GLU A 61 30.98 16.61 8.41
N ARG A 62 29.83 17.22 8.12
CA ARG A 62 28.60 16.49 7.81
C ARG A 62 28.74 15.66 6.54
N GLY A 63 29.13 16.28 5.42
CA GLY A 63 29.23 15.61 4.13
C GLY A 63 30.24 14.48 4.11
N VAL A 64 31.42 14.67 4.71
CA VAL A 64 32.44 13.61 4.76
C VAL A 64 31.97 12.42 5.61
N ARG A 65 31.28 12.66 6.74
CA ARG A 65 30.70 11.57 7.55
C ARG A 65 29.57 10.83 6.81
N GLN A 66 28.71 11.55 6.08
CA GLN A 66 27.65 10.95 5.26
C GLN A 66 28.24 10.02 4.19
N ALA A 67 29.24 10.50 3.44
CA ALA A 67 29.93 9.67 2.44
C ALA A 67 30.63 8.46 3.08
N ALA A 68 31.29 8.64 4.21
CA ALA A 68 31.98 7.58 4.93
C ALA A 68 31.02 6.50 5.48
N SER A 69 29.81 6.87 5.87
CA SER A 69 28.82 5.90 6.41
C SER A 69 28.36 4.85 5.38
N LEU A 70 28.51 5.15 4.08
CA LEU A 70 28.13 4.29 2.97
C LEU A 70 29.31 3.82 2.13
N TRP A 71 30.54 4.19 2.53
CA TRP A 71 31.78 3.75 1.87
C TRP A 71 32.09 2.31 2.20
N ARG A 72 32.36 1.52 1.17
CA ARG A 72 32.68 0.09 1.26
C ARG A 72 34.10 -0.17 0.80
N ALA A 73 34.66 -1.36 1.14
CA ALA A 73 36.01 -1.76 0.72
C ALA A 73 36.17 -1.75 -0.82
N GLU A 74 35.15 -2.09 -1.56
CA GLU A 74 35.12 -2.08 -3.03
C GLU A 74 35.20 -0.68 -3.65
N ASP A 75 34.90 0.37 -2.89
CA ASP A 75 34.97 1.75 -3.37
C ASP A 75 36.42 2.27 -3.37
N GLY A 76 37.33 1.62 -2.67
CA GLY A 76 38.74 1.93 -2.63
C GLY A 76 39.29 2.15 -1.22
N ASP A 77 40.57 2.37 -1.17
CA ASP A 77 41.36 2.60 0.06
C ASP A 77 41.25 4.06 0.56
N ALA A 78 42.03 4.37 1.61
CA ALA A 78 42.10 5.69 2.24
C ALA A 78 42.44 6.81 1.23
N ALA A 79 43.42 6.55 0.34
CA ALA A 79 43.84 7.55 -0.64
C ALA A 79 42.76 7.85 -1.68
N VAL A 80 42.01 6.83 -2.10
CA VAL A 80 40.83 6.98 -3.00
C VAL A 80 39.74 7.75 -2.31
N PHE A 81 39.39 7.42 -1.06
CA PHE A 81 38.36 8.15 -0.29
C PHE A 81 38.74 9.63 -0.15
N GLU A 82 39.93 9.95 0.32
CA GLU A 82 40.39 11.33 0.47
C GLU A 82 40.43 12.07 -0.88
N GLY A 83 40.79 11.37 -1.96
CA GLY A 83 40.75 11.90 -3.32
C GLY A 83 39.35 12.25 -3.78
N VAL A 84 38.38 11.36 -3.55
CA VAL A 84 36.93 11.59 -3.86
C VAL A 84 36.41 12.78 -3.07
N VAL A 85 36.69 12.86 -1.78
CA VAL A 85 36.28 13.99 -0.93
C VAL A 85 36.80 15.31 -1.48
N ARG A 86 38.11 15.38 -1.75
CA ARG A 86 38.75 16.60 -2.28
C ARG A 86 38.20 17.03 -3.64
N THR A 87 37.92 16.05 -4.53
CA THR A 87 37.50 16.35 -5.90
C THR A 87 36.03 16.73 -6.00
N HIS A 88 35.15 16.12 -5.16
CA HIS A 88 33.72 16.25 -5.29
C HIS A 88 33.06 17.16 -4.24
N PHE A 89 33.78 17.61 -3.20
CA PHE A 89 33.24 18.63 -2.30
C PHE A 89 33.24 19.99 -2.98
N ILE A 90 32.10 20.66 -2.97
CA ILE A 90 31.88 21.96 -3.62
C ILE A 90 31.81 23.03 -2.54
N ALA A 91 32.84 23.86 -2.44
CA ALA A 91 32.89 24.93 -1.44
C ALA A 91 32.01 26.10 -1.80
N ASP A 92 32.03 26.52 -3.09
CA ASP A 92 31.27 27.65 -3.60
C ASP A 92 29.76 27.41 -3.64
N PRO A 93 28.94 28.24 -2.98
CA PRO A 93 27.48 28.07 -2.93
C PRO A 93 26.80 28.16 -4.30
N ALA A 94 27.25 29.03 -5.22
CA ALA A 94 26.63 29.19 -6.53
C ALA A 94 26.87 27.98 -7.43
N THR A 95 28.09 27.41 -7.37
CA THR A 95 28.43 26.16 -8.04
C THR A 95 27.60 25.00 -7.47
N ARG A 96 27.42 24.94 -6.14
CA ARG A 96 26.63 23.91 -5.48
C ARG A 96 25.14 23.99 -5.92
N ASP A 97 24.56 25.18 -5.99
CA ASP A 97 23.18 25.39 -6.50
C ASP A 97 23.06 24.94 -7.97
N THR A 98 24.03 25.27 -8.80
CA THR A 98 24.06 24.83 -10.19
C THR A 98 24.10 23.31 -10.31
N VAL A 99 24.93 22.64 -9.49
CA VAL A 99 25.03 21.17 -9.48
C VAL A 99 23.73 20.55 -8.96
N PHE A 100 23.11 21.14 -7.92
CA PHE A 100 21.82 20.68 -7.40
C PHE A 100 20.76 20.68 -8.52
N ARG A 101 20.59 21.81 -9.24
CA ARG A 101 19.59 21.92 -10.33
C ARG A 101 19.85 20.93 -11.46
N ARG A 102 21.12 20.67 -11.79
CA ARG A 102 21.45 19.67 -12.81
C ARG A 102 21.13 18.24 -12.35
N LEU A 103 21.42 17.90 -11.10
CA LEU A 103 21.11 16.60 -10.53
C LEU A 103 19.60 16.40 -10.45
N ASP A 104 18.85 17.40 -9.98
CA ASP A 104 17.38 17.36 -9.91
C ASP A 104 16.76 17.11 -11.29
N ALA A 105 17.21 17.83 -12.32
CA ALA A 105 16.75 17.62 -13.69
C ALA A 105 17.18 16.25 -14.29
N LEU A 106 18.38 15.77 -13.98
CA LEU A 106 18.85 14.45 -14.42
C LEU A 106 18.04 13.32 -13.79
N HIS A 107 17.69 13.45 -12.51
CA HIS A 107 16.84 12.47 -11.83
C HIS A 107 15.44 12.43 -12.45
N GLU A 108 14.83 13.58 -12.77
CA GLU A 108 13.55 13.62 -13.50
C GLU A 108 13.63 12.84 -14.81
N GLN A 109 14.69 13.04 -15.61
CA GLN A 109 14.84 12.34 -16.88
C GLN A 109 15.08 10.84 -16.71
N LEU A 110 15.90 10.44 -15.73
CA LEU A 110 16.19 9.05 -15.45
C LEU A 110 14.95 8.32 -14.91
N ASP A 111 14.35 8.87 -13.85
CA ASP A 111 13.17 8.29 -13.21
C ASP A 111 12.02 8.14 -14.21
N GLY A 112 11.76 9.19 -15.02
CA GLY A 112 10.73 9.15 -16.05
C GLY A 112 11.03 8.12 -17.15
N SER A 113 12.27 8.01 -17.59
CA SER A 113 12.64 7.02 -18.61
C SER A 113 12.46 5.58 -18.11
N LEU A 114 12.92 5.30 -16.90
CA LEU A 114 12.76 3.97 -16.27
C LEU A 114 11.30 3.65 -15.96
N HIS A 115 10.52 4.64 -15.55
CA HIS A 115 9.09 4.52 -15.30
C HIS A 115 8.34 4.14 -16.59
N GLU A 116 8.66 4.79 -17.72
CA GLU A 116 8.06 4.46 -19.02
C GLU A 116 8.47 3.08 -19.55
N ILE A 117 9.72 2.66 -19.30
CA ILE A 117 10.16 1.30 -19.62
C ILE A 117 9.37 0.27 -18.81
N ASN A 118 9.21 0.51 -17.51
CA ASN A 118 8.43 -0.36 -16.64
C ASN A 118 6.96 -0.42 -17.07
N ARG A 119 6.37 0.73 -17.43
CA ARG A 119 5.01 0.81 -17.98
C ARG A 119 4.87 -0.03 -19.26
N ALA A 120 5.86 0.06 -20.16
CA ALA A 120 5.86 -0.71 -21.41
C ALA A 120 5.96 -2.22 -21.15
N PHE A 121 6.80 -2.66 -20.20
CA PHE A 121 6.92 -4.06 -19.81
C PHE A 121 5.65 -4.65 -19.21
N ARG A 122 4.87 -3.83 -18.52
CA ARG A 122 3.61 -4.21 -17.87
C ARG A 122 2.37 -3.99 -18.76
N TRP A 123 2.55 -3.51 -19.97
CA TRP A 123 1.43 -3.10 -20.85
C TRP A 123 0.40 -4.20 -21.05
N GLN A 124 0.86 -5.41 -21.40
CA GLN A 124 -0.02 -6.54 -21.70
C GLN A 124 -0.65 -7.15 -20.44
N THR A 125 0.04 -7.11 -19.30
CA THR A 125 -0.46 -7.68 -18.05
C THR A 125 -1.46 -6.74 -17.35
N ASP A 126 -1.28 -5.44 -17.48
CA ASP A 126 -2.09 -4.45 -16.79
C ASP A 126 -3.35 -4.06 -17.59
N LEU A 127 -3.32 -4.15 -18.93
CA LEU A 127 -4.42 -3.73 -19.79
C LEU A 127 -5.20 -4.91 -20.37
N ASP A 128 -6.49 -4.70 -20.65
CA ASP A 128 -7.36 -5.70 -21.26
C ASP A 128 -7.19 -5.74 -22.78
N LEU A 129 -6.06 -6.25 -23.24
CA LEU A 129 -5.64 -6.28 -24.64
C LEU A 129 -5.61 -7.69 -25.25
N GLY A 130 -6.25 -8.66 -24.60
CA GLY A 130 -6.24 -10.06 -25.05
C GLY A 130 -5.46 -10.99 -24.12
N PRO A 131 -5.08 -12.20 -24.55
CA PRO A 131 -4.43 -13.18 -23.69
C PRO A 131 -3.03 -12.73 -23.26
N ILE A 132 -2.65 -13.07 -22.04
CA ILE A 132 -1.29 -12.89 -21.51
C ILE A 132 -0.47 -14.11 -21.94
N LEU A 133 0.72 -13.87 -22.48
CA LEU A 133 1.67 -14.90 -22.85
C LEU A 133 2.77 -15.01 -21.77
N PRO A 134 3.48 -16.16 -21.67
CA PRO A 134 4.59 -16.31 -20.71
C PRO A 134 5.70 -15.24 -20.84
N ILE A 135 5.90 -14.71 -22.04
CA ILE A 135 6.86 -13.64 -22.27
C ILE A 135 6.40 -12.30 -21.66
N ASP A 136 5.09 -12.03 -21.67
CA ASP A 136 4.51 -10.83 -21.07
C ASP A 136 4.68 -10.84 -19.55
N GLU A 137 4.50 -12.02 -18.92
CA GLU A 137 4.76 -12.21 -17.49
C GLU A 137 6.24 -12.02 -17.14
N ALA A 138 7.14 -12.53 -18.00
CA ALA A 138 8.58 -12.36 -17.81
C ALA A 138 9.00 -10.87 -17.88
N PHE A 139 8.46 -10.11 -18.84
CA PHE A 139 8.70 -8.66 -18.91
C PHE A 139 8.10 -7.91 -17.73
N ALA A 140 6.86 -8.22 -17.35
CA ALA A 140 6.20 -7.57 -16.22
C ALA A 140 6.90 -7.83 -14.87
N GLY A 141 7.60 -8.96 -14.76
CA GLY A 141 8.38 -9.32 -13.56
C GLY A 141 9.79 -8.72 -13.53
N TYR A 142 10.24 -8.06 -14.60
CA TYR A 142 11.55 -7.41 -14.64
C TYR A 142 11.50 -5.98 -14.10
N ASP A 143 12.37 -5.67 -13.15
CA ASP A 143 12.54 -4.31 -12.61
C ASP A 143 13.74 -3.62 -13.26
N PRO A 144 13.53 -2.64 -14.15
CA PRO A 144 14.61 -1.92 -14.80
C PRO A 144 15.38 -1.00 -13.85
N THR A 145 14.89 -0.78 -12.62
CA THR A 145 15.50 0.12 -11.63
C THR A 145 16.45 -0.59 -10.66
N ALA A 146 16.48 -1.93 -10.65
CA ALA A 146 17.14 -2.72 -9.63
C ALA A 146 18.62 -2.40 -9.41
N HIS A 147 19.33 -2.02 -10.47
CA HIS A 147 20.77 -1.71 -10.42
C HIS A 147 21.10 -0.21 -10.29
N VAL A 148 20.11 0.67 -10.41
CA VAL A 148 20.35 2.13 -10.50
C VAL A 148 21.04 2.69 -9.28
N ASN A 149 20.67 2.23 -8.08
CA ASN A 149 21.32 2.67 -6.85
C ASN A 149 22.79 2.27 -6.80
N ASP A 150 23.12 1.03 -7.13
CA ASP A 150 24.51 0.55 -7.17
C ASP A 150 25.34 1.29 -8.22
N ASP A 151 24.77 1.58 -9.39
CA ASP A 151 25.44 2.37 -10.44
C ASP A 151 25.77 3.79 -9.99
N PHE A 152 24.89 4.44 -9.23
CA PHE A 152 25.18 5.76 -8.68
C PHE A 152 26.33 5.76 -7.69
N PHE A 153 26.46 4.72 -6.86
CA PHE A 153 27.61 4.57 -5.97
C PHE A 153 28.90 4.20 -6.73
N ALA A 154 28.83 3.27 -7.67
CA ALA A 154 29.97 2.85 -8.49
C ALA A 154 30.56 4.03 -9.28
N ASN A 155 29.70 4.90 -9.83
CA ASN A 155 30.09 6.08 -10.59
C ASN A 155 30.34 7.33 -9.72
N ARG A 156 30.41 7.21 -8.40
CA ARG A 156 30.70 8.27 -7.42
C ARG A 156 29.64 9.38 -7.32
N ILE A 157 28.54 9.31 -8.06
CA ILE A 157 27.49 10.33 -8.05
C ILE A 157 26.81 10.38 -6.67
N ALA A 158 26.50 9.23 -6.07
CA ALA A 158 25.95 9.15 -4.73
C ALA A 158 26.85 9.83 -3.69
N PHE A 159 28.18 9.60 -3.74
CA PHE A 159 29.12 10.25 -2.84
C PHE A 159 29.21 11.76 -3.07
N ALA A 160 29.14 12.22 -4.34
CA ALA A 160 29.11 13.64 -4.64
C ALA A 160 27.84 14.32 -4.05
N VAL A 161 26.69 13.65 -4.10
CA VAL A 161 25.46 14.12 -3.45
C VAL A 161 25.64 14.17 -1.93
N LEU A 162 26.07 13.09 -1.31
CA LEU A 162 26.25 12.97 0.14
C LEU A 162 27.30 13.95 0.70
N LEU A 163 28.31 14.32 -0.06
CA LEU A 163 29.31 15.31 0.33
C LEU A 163 28.73 16.73 0.36
N ASN A 164 27.73 17.05 -0.44
CA ASN A 164 27.30 18.42 -0.68
C ASN A 164 25.88 18.76 -0.18
N PHE A 165 25.02 17.75 -0.01
CA PHE A 165 23.63 17.94 0.40
C PHE A 165 23.31 17.16 1.68
N PRO A 166 22.42 17.69 2.55
CA PRO A 166 22.22 17.11 3.88
C PRO A 166 21.35 15.85 3.81
N LEU A 167 21.90 14.71 4.19
CA LEU A 167 21.11 13.56 4.58
C LEU A 167 20.53 13.83 5.98
N THR A 168 19.21 13.89 6.07
CA THR A 168 18.49 14.35 7.27
C THR A 168 17.75 13.20 7.94
N THR A 169 17.82 13.15 9.27
CA THR A 169 16.99 12.25 10.07
C THR A 169 15.56 12.76 10.16
N LEU A 170 14.62 11.88 10.52
CA LEU A 170 13.24 12.30 10.77
C LEU A 170 13.18 13.38 11.86
N ASP A 171 13.93 13.25 12.94
CA ASP A 171 13.99 14.26 14.03
C ASP A 171 14.45 15.63 13.53
N GLU A 172 15.45 15.68 12.65
CA GLU A 172 15.89 16.92 12.01
C GLU A 172 14.80 17.53 11.13
N LYS A 173 14.12 16.70 10.32
CA LYS A 173 13.00 17.14 9.46
C LYS A 173 11.84 17.70 10.29
N LEU A 174 11.49 17.04 11.40
CA LEU A 174 10.41 17.49 12.29
C LEU A 174 10.75 18.78 13.03
N ARG A 175 12.00 18.91 13.51
CA ARG A 175 12.47 20.07 14.29
C ARG A 175 12.75 21.30 13.44
N ASP A 176 13.47 21.11 12.32
CA ASP A 176 14.03 22.20 11.53
C ASP A 176 13.25 22.43 10.21
N GLY A 177 12.63 21.39 9.66
CA GLY A 177 11.87 21.42 8.41
C GLY A 177 10.80 22.51 8.31
N PRO A 178 10.07 22.86 9.38
CA PRO A 178 9.13 23.99 9.34
C PRO A 178 9.76 25.33 8.91
N LYS A 179 11.07 25.47 9.07
CA LYS A 179 11.83 26.68 8.73
C LYS A 179 12.52 26.57 7.36
N TRP A 180 12.54 25.40 6.74
CA TRP A 180 13.24 25.19 5.49
C TRP A 180 12.51 25.80 4.30
N SER A 181 13.27 26.38 3.39
CA SER A 181 12.78 26.77 2.08
C SER A 181 12.46 25.54 1.20
N PRO A 182 11.67 25.66 0.14
CA PRO A 182 11.44 24.57 -0.79
C PRO A 182 12.73 23.95 -1.34
N GLN A 183 13.77 24.75 -1.59
CA GLN A 183 15.06 24.25 -2.04
C GLN A 183 15.78 23.42 -0.97
N GLN A 184 15.76 23.85 0.29
CA GLN A 184 16.36 23.06 1.39
C GLN A 184 15.65 21.72 1.57
N TRP A 185 14.33 21.69 1.42
CA TRP A 185 13.57 20.45 1.39
C TRP A 185 13.98 19.57 0.20
N ALA A 186 14.11 20.13 -0.99
CA ALA A 186 14.49 19.39 -2.19
C ALA A 186 15.94 18.87 -2.09
N GLU A 187 16.88 19.65 -1.53
CA GLU A 187 18.25 19.21 -1.26
C GLU A 187 18.29 18.02 -0.28
N ALA A 188 17.45 18.05 0.77
CA ALA A 188 17.31 16.94 1.71
C ALA A 188 16.72 15.70 1.04
N ARG A 189 15.65 15.87 0.25
CA ARG A 189 15.02 14.77 -0.52
C ARG A 189 15.95 14.16 -1.57
N LEU A 190 16.79 14.97 -2.19
CA LEU A 190 17.82 14.47 -3.10
C LEU A 190 18.84 13.57 -2.35
N ALA A 191 19.28 13.98 -1.16
CA ALA A 191 20.18 13.18 -0.35
C ALA A 191 19.53 11.90 0.19
N ASP A 192 18.24 11.94 0.56
CA ASP A 192 17.49 10.78 1.05
C ASP A 192 17.50 9.60 0.05
N ARG A 193 17.62 9.86 -1.25
CA ARG A 193 17.76 8.81 -2.29
C ARG A 193 18.98 7.90 -2.04
N TYR A 194 19.99 8.41 -1.36
CA TYR A 194 21.25 7.74 -1.08
C TYR A 194 21.44 7.43 0.40
N ALA A 195 20.37 7.43 1.20
CA ALA A 195 20.42 7.12 2.63
C ALA A 195 20.79 5.65 2.93
N ARG A 196 20.66 4.79 1.94
CA ARG A 196 20.90 3.35 2.03
C ARG A 196 21.56 2.84 0.74
N ARG A 197 22.33 1.75 0.88
CA ARG A 197 23.00 1.10 -0.25
C ARG A 197 22.76 -0.40 -0.17
N VAL A 198 21.55 -0.84 -0.51
CA VAL A 198 21.16 -2.24 -0.52
C VAL A 198 21.66 -2.89 -1.80
N PRO A 199 22.44 -4.00 -1.75
CA PRO A 199 22.90 -4.71 -2.94
C PRO A 199 21.74 -5.25 -3.78
N ALA A 200 21.92 -5.29 -5.10
CA ALA A 200 20.90 -5.72 -6.02
C ALA A 200 20.40 -7.15 -5.77
N ASP A 201 21.27 -8.07 -5.35
CA ASP A 201 20.91 -9.44 -4.98
C ASP A 201 20.04 -9.51 -3.73
N VAL A 202 20.30 -8.64 -2.74
CA VAL A 202 19.45 -8.50 -1.54
C VAL A 202 18.07 -7.92 -1.92
N ALA A 203 18.05 -6.88 -2.74
CA ALA A 203 16.81 -6.30 -3.24
C ALA A 203 15.97 -7.35 -4.01
N GLN A 204 16.61 -8.17 -4.85
CA GLN A 204 15.94 -9.25 -5.57
C GLN A 204 15.42 -10.35 -4.63
N GLN A 205 16.13 -10.68 -3.56
CA GLN A 205 15.64 -11.64 -2.55
C GLN A 205 14.41 -11.11 -1.83
N ILE A 206 14.38 -9.82 -1.48
CA ILE A 206 13.21 -9.17 -0.88
C ILE A 206 12.03 -9.22 -1.85
N ALA A 207 12.22 -8.82 -3.11
CA ALA A 207 11.19 -8.85 -4.14
C ALA A 207 10.64 -10.28 -4.35
N SER A 208 11.51 -11.29 -4.38
CA SER A 208 11.12 -12.69 -4.54
C SER A 208 10.30 -13.20 -3.34
N ALA A 209 10.65 -12.79 -2.12
CA ALA A 209 9.91 -13.18 -0.92
C ALA A 209 8.50 -12.58 -0.92
N TYR A 210 8.35 -11.29 -1.26
CA TYR A 210 7.04 -10.65 -1.39
C TYR A 210 6.22 -11.23 -2.53
N SER A 211 6.81 -11.47 -3.69
CA SER A 211 6.12 -12.14 -4.80
C SER A 211 5.61 -13.52 -4.41
N SER A 212 6.40 -14.29 -3.66
CA SER A 212 5.99 -15.60 -3.16
C SER A 212 4.84 -15.52 -2.14
N ALA A 213 4.83 -14.49 -1.30
CA ALA A 213 3.74 -14.24 -0.36
C ALA A 213 2.47 -13.76 -1.08
N ASP A 214 2.60 -12.88 -2.05
CA ASP A 214 1.51 -12.37 -2.89
C ASP A 214 0.85 -13.50 -3.70
N ASN A 215 1.66 -14.37 -4.33
CA ASN A 215 1.16 -15.55 -5.03
C ASN A 215 0.41 -16.52 -4.11
N TYR A 216 0.89 -16.71 -2.88
CA TYR A 216 0.19 -17.53 -1.88
C TYR A 216 -1.19 -16.93 -1.55
N ILE A 217 -1.26 -15.63 -1.30
CA ILE A 217 -2.53 -14.95 -1.00
C ILE A 217 -3.48 -14.96 -2.19
N SER A 218 -3.00 -14.60 -3.38
CA SER A 218 -3.83 -14.49 -4.59
C SER A 218 -4.37 -15.84 -5.09
N SER A 219 -3.70 -16.95 -4.78
CA SER A 219 -4.15 -18.30 -5.11
C SER A 219 -4.94 -18.99 -3.99
N TYR A 220 -5.06 -18.35 -2.81
CA TYR A 220 -5.75 -18.94 -1.66
C TYR A 220 -7.26 -18.76 -1.77
N ASN A 221 -7.91 -19.60 -2.56
CA ASN A 221 -9.35 -19.57 -2.77
C ASN A 221 -10.10 -20.53 -1.84
N VAL A 222 -11.29 -20.09 -1.42
CA VAL A 222 -12.28 -20.93 -0.77
C VAL A 222 -13.50 -21.05 -1.70
N TRP A 223 -13.87 -22.27 -2.04
CA TRP A 223 -15.04 -22.55 -2.87
C TRP A 223 -16.28 -22.55 -1.99
N MET A 224 -16.97 -21.43 -1.94
CA MET A 224 -18.05 -21.14 -0.98
C MET A 224 -19.25 -22.08 -1.14
N HIS A 225 -19.58 -22.50 -2.37
CA HIS A 225 -20.66 -23.44 -2.61
C HIS A 225 -20.40 -24.83 -2.00
N HIS A 226 -19.14 -25.17 -1.76
CA HIS A 226 -18.73 -26.41 -1.13
C HIS A 226 -18.65 -26.34 0.40
N LEU A 227 -19.02 -25.19 1.00
CA LEU A 227 -19.22 -25.08 2.44
C LEU A 227 -20.58 -25.62 2.84
N LEU A 228 -20.59 -26.54 3.83
CA LEU A 228 -21.79 -27.12 4.39
C LEU A 228 -22.02 -26.56 5.79
N ASP A 229 -23.28 -26.22 6.10
CA ASP A 229 -23.69 -25.87 7.45
C ASP A 229 -23.76 -27.13 8.35
N GLU A 230 -24.13 -26.97 9.62
CA GLU A 230 -24.25 -28.07 10.59
C GLU A 230 -25.33 -29.12 10.17
N ARG A 231 -26.21 -28.78 9.25
CA ARG A 231 -27.23 -29.66 8.69
C ARG A 231 -26.84 -30.27 7.34
N GLY A 232 -25.61 -30.01 6.87
CA GLY A 232 -25.12 -30.47 5.59
C GLY A 232 -25.69 -29.69 4.38
N GLN A 233 -26.25 -28.48 4.59
CA GLN A 233 -26.85 -27.68 3.54
C GLN A 233 -25.88 -26.63 3.01
N ARG A 234 -25.95 -26.38 1.70
CA ARG A 234 -25.19 -25.36 1.02
C ARG A 234 -25.83 -23.98 1.18
N GLN A 235 -25.05 -22.98 1.53
CA GLN A 235 -25.54 -21.63 1.80
C GLN A 235 -25.20 -20.62 0.71
N PHE A 236 -24.26 -20.92 -0.18
CA PHE A 236 -23.73 -20.03 -1.20
C PHE A 236 -24.03 -20.51 -2.61
N PRO A 237 -24.10 -19.60 -3.61
CA PRO A 237 -24.38 -19.94 -5.01
C PRO A 237 -23.34 -20.90 -5.60
N ALA A 238 -23.76 -21.68 -6.60
CA ALA A 238 -22.87 -22.55 -7.38
C ALA A 238 -21.75 -21.74 -8.04
N GLY A 239 -20.53 -22.28 -8.08
CA GLY A 239 -19.36 -21.67 -8.69
C GLY A 239 -18.75 -20.48 -7.91
N GLN A 240 -19.36 -20.07 -6.79
CA GLN A 240 -18.82 -18.96 -6.01
C GLN A 240 -17.49 -19.36 -5.36
N ARG A 241 -16.44 -18.60 -5.70
CA ARG A 241 -15.09 -18.74 -5.19
C ARG A 241 -14.60 -17.40 -4.67
N LEU A 242 -14.10 -17.39 -3.43
CA LEU A 242 -13.61 -16.17 -2.77
C LEU A 242 -12.15 -16.35 -2.35
N ILE A 243 -11.34 -15.35 -2.65
CA ILE A 243 -9.96 -15.25 -2.18
C ILE A 243 -9.97 -14.94 -0.69
N THR A 244 -8.96 -15.44 0.03
CA THR A 244 -8.78 -15.20 1.47
C THR A 244 -8.89 -13.72 1.81
N HIS A 245 -9.48 -13.41 2.95
CA HIS A 245 -9.73 -12.13 3.56
C HIS A 245 -10.55 -11.15 2.70
N TRP A 246 -10.00 -10.49 1.67
CA TRP A 246 -10.67 -9.35 1.01
C TRP A 246 -12.07 -9.73 0.48
N ASN A 247 -12.16 -10.77 -0.31
CA ASN A 247 -13.46 -11.20 -0.84
C ASN A 247 -14.35 -11.83 0.24
N LEU A 248 -13.76 -12.57 1.21
CA LEU A 248 -14.53 -13.10 2.35
C LEU A 248 -15.13 -11.97 3.18
N ARG A 249 -14.36 -10.91 3.45
CA ARG A 249 -14.84 -9.71 4.16
C ARG A 249 -15.95 -8.99 3.38
N ASP A 250 -15.74 -8.80 2.08
CA ASP A 250 -16.70 -8.10 1.23
C ASP A 250 -18.00 -8.90 1.10
N GLU A 251 -17.93 -10.22 0.97
CA GLU A 251 -19.10 -11.10 1.00
C GLU A 251 -19.82 -11.03 2.37
N LEU A 252 -19.07 -11.06 3.48
CA LEU A 252 -19.63 -10.89 4.81
C LEU A 252 -20.37 -9.55 4.93
N LYS A 253 -19.80 -8.46 4.44
CA LYS A 253 -20.41 -7.12 4.41
C LYS A 253 -21.68 -7.12 3.56
N ALA A 254 -21.70 -7.78 2.41
CA ALA A 254 -22.87 -7.86 1.54
C ALA A 254 -24.06 -8.56 2.23
N GLN A 255 -23.79 -9.51 3.10
CA GLN A 255 -24.81 -10.28 3.82
C GLN A 255 -25.64 -9.44 4.81
N TYR A 256 -25.20 -8.24 5.24
CA TYR A 256 -26.03 -7.34 6.06
C TYR A 256 -27.30 -6.86 5.33
N SER A 257 -27.32 -6.95 4.02
CA SER A 257 -28.48 -6.60 3.20
C SER A 257 -29.40 -7.79 2.90
N ALA A 258 -28.92 -9.01 3.10
CA ALA A 258 -29.66 -10.21 2.80
C ALA A 258 -30.59 -10.60 3.96
N LYS A 259 -31.84 -10.99 3.65
CA LYS A 259 -32.84 -11.42 4.65
C LYS A 259 -32.34 -12.58 5.52
N ASP A 260 -31.56 -13.48 4.94
CA ASP A 260 -31.01 -14.68 5.59
C ASP A 260 -29.48 -14.61 5.66
N GLY A 261 -28.89 -13.42 5.86
CA GLY A 261 -27.45 -13.19 5.81
C GLY A 261 -26.68 -13.70 7.03
N LEU A 262 -27.29 -13.69 8.21
CA LEU A 262 -26.61 -14.00 9.48
C LEU A 262 -25.97 -15.42 9.52
N PRO A 263 -26.61 -16.51 9.08
CA PRO A 263 -25.95 -17.81 9.00
C PRO A 263 -24.72 -17.81 8.09
N ARG A 264 -24.77 -17.09 6.96
CA ARG A 264 -23.62 -16.95 6.04
C ARG A 264 -22.50 -16.16 6.66
N GLN A 265 -22.79 -15.05 7.35
CA GLN A 265 -21.80 -14.25 8.08
C GLN A 265 -21.06 -15.08 9.14
N ARG A 266 -21.80 -15.88 9.94
CA ARG A 266 -21.21 -16.79 10.92
C ARG A 266 -20.31 -17.85 10.28
N MET A 267 -20.74 -18.40 9.14
CA MET A 267 -19.94 -19.36 8.39
C MET A 267 -18.65 -18.74 7.83
N ILE A 268 -18.73 -17.55 7.25
CA ILE A 268 -17.54 -16.81 6.76
C ILE A 268 -16.58 -16.51 7.93
N ALA A 269 -17.09 -16.06 9.07
CA ALA A 269 -16.27 -15.79 10.25
C ALA A 269 -15.56 -17.06 10.74
N GLN A 270 -16.25 -18.23 10.72
CA GLN A 270 -15.65 -19.51 11.07
C GLN A 270 -14.56 -19.93 10.08
N VAL A 271 -14.76 -19.71 8.77
CA VAL A 271 -13.73 -19.93 7.74
C VAL A 271 -12.50 -19.05 8.00
N MET A 272 -12.71 -17.77 8.29
CA MET A 272 -11.61 -16.84 8.63
C MET A 272 -10.82 -17.30 9.85
N GLU A 273 -11.51 -17.74 10.91
CA GLU A 273 -10.86 -18.29 12.10
C GLU A 273 -10.02 -19.53 11.79
N ARG A 274 -10.52 -20.44 10.92
CA ARG A 274 -9.78 -21.62 10.45
C ARG A 274 -8.52 -21.24 9.68
N ILE A 275 -8.59 -20.21 8.85
CA ILE A 275 -7.44 -19.68 8.09
C ILE A 275 -6.39 -19.11 9.04
N VAL A 276 -6.78 -18.24 9.97
CA VAL A 276 -5.84 -17.59 10.92
C VAL A 276 -5.18 -18.62 11.83
N THR A 277 -5.94 -19.57 12.33
CA THR A 277 -5.42 -20.64 13.20
C THR A 277 -4.65 -21.71 12.43
N GLN A 278 -4.64 -21.66 11.08
CA GLN A 278 -4.12 -22.71 10.19
C GLN A 278 -4.66 -24.09 10.55
N SER A 279 -5.92 -24.14 10.99
CA SER A 279 -6.67 -25.39 11.23
C SER A 279 -7.55 -25.79 10.06
N ILE A 280 -7.57 -25.00 8.98
CA ILE A 280 -8.25 -25.34 7.73
C ILE A 280 -7.62 -26.61 7.13
N PRO A 281 -8.40 -27.57 6.64
CA PRO A 281 -7.83 -28.72 5.96
C PRO A 281 -7.17 -28.28 4.65
N ALA A 282 -5.93 -28.72 4.44
CA ALA A 282 -5.15 -28.34 3.25
C ALA A 282 -5.87 -28.67 1.93
N VAL A 283 -6.64 -29.75 1.92
CA VAL A 283 -7.40 -30.23 0.75
C VAL A 283 -8.55 -29.30 0.34
N VAL A 284 -8.96 -28.37 1.21
CA VAL A 284 -10.05 -27.40 0.94
C VAL A 284 -9.55 -26.21 0.11
N VAL A 285 -8.28 -25.88 0.27
CA VAL A 285 -7.71 -24.68 -0.36
C VAL A 285 -7.67 -24.86 -1.87
N ASP A 286 -8.32 -23.93 -2.58
CA ASP A 286 -8.45 -23.90 -4.05
C ASP A 286 -8.96 -25.19 -4.70
N ASN A 287 -9.81 -25.94 -4.02
CA ASN A 287 -10.27 -27.26 -4.46
C ASN A 287 -11.81 -27.35 -4.53
N PRO A 288 -12.43 -27.38 -5.73
CA PRO A 288 -13.88 -27.49 -5.91
C PRO A 288 -14.42 -28.92 -5.76
N HIS A 289 -13.57 -29.91 -5.50
CA HIS A 289 -13.96 -31.32 -5.44
C HIS A 289 -14.12 -31.84 -4.01
N VAL A 290 -14.11 -30.93 -3.03
CA VAL A 290 -14.21 -31.23 -1.59
C VAL A 290 -15.32 -30.43 -0.96
N ASP A 291 -16.28 -31.11 -0.36
CA ASP A 291 -17.24 -30.49 0.56
C ASP A 291 -16.63 -30.40 1.96
N TRP A 292 -16.77 -29.24 2.59
CA TRP A 292 -16.21 -28.96 3.91
C TRP A 292 -17.25 -28.37 4.87
N GLN A 293 -17.34 -28.94 6.05
CA GLN A 293 -18.11 -28.38 7.15
C GLN A 293 -17.17 -27.62 8.10
N PRO A 294 -17.11 -26.29 8.06
CA PRO A 294 -16.08 -25.54 8.80
C PRO A 294 -16.23 -25.58 10.32
N TYR A 295 -17.43 -25.83 10.86
CA TYR A 295 -17.68 -25.94 12.30
C TYR A 295 -17.08 -27.24 12.87
N ALA A 296 -17.47 -28.40 12.35
CA ALA A 296 -16.91 -29.69 12.74
C ALA A 296 -15.53 -29.95 12.14
N ASN A 297 -15.11 -29.16 11.17
CA ASN A 297 -13.86 -29.31 10.44
C ASN A 297 -13.70 -30.65 9.73
N THR A 298 -14.77 -31.15 9.15
CA THR A 298 -14.81 -32.41 8.40
C THR A 298 -14.90 -32.19 6.92
N VAL A 299 -14.25 -33.06 6.15
CA VAL A 299 -14.19 -33.02 4.69
C VAL A 299 -14.73 -34.28 4.07
N ALA A 300 -15.36 -34.18 2.91
CA ALA A 300 -15.90 -35.28 2.12
C ALA A 300 -15.69 -35.02 0.62
N PRO A 301 -15.78 -36.02 -0.27
CA PRO A 301 -15.88 -35.77 -1.68
C PRO A 301 -17.06 -34.87 -1.98
N ALA A 302 -16.87 -33.90 -2.91
CA ALA A 302 -17.95 -33.00 -3.30
C ALA A 302 -19.13 -33.79 -3.90
N ALA A 303 -20.32 -33.54 -3.36
CA ALA A 303 -21.55 -34.17 -3.88
C ALA A 303 -22.01 -33.55 -5.21
N VAL A 304 -21.50 -32.36 -5.56
CA VAL A 304 -21.82 -31.65 -6.79
C VAL A 304 -20.53 -31.23 -7.49
N ASN A 305 -20.57 -31.14 -8.80
CA ASN A 305 -19.49 -30.55 -9.59
C ASN A 305 -20.03 -29.29 -10.26
N ASP A 306 -19.59 -28.12 -9.78
CA ASP A 306 -19.96 -26.79 -10.27
C ASP A 306 -18.77 -26.03 -10.83
N SER A 307 -17.70 -26.74 -11.17
CA SER A 307 -16.45 -26.22 -11.71
C SER A 307 -16.13 -26.90 -13.03
N ASP A 308 -15.46 -26.18 -13.93
CA ASP A 308 -14.89 -26.70 -15.17
C ASP A 308 -13.57 -27.46 -14.97
N ARG A 309 -13.05 -27.52 -13.75
CA ARG A 309 -11.84 -28.28 -13.40
C ARG A 309 -12.09 -29.79 -13.45
N ALA A 310 -11.17 -30.51 -14.07
CA ALA A 310 -11.23 -31.97 -14.13
C ALA A 310 -11.13 -32.59 -12.73
N VAL A 311 -12.02 -33.54 -12.44
CA VAL A 311 -11.96 -34.30 -11.18
C VAL A 311 -10.70 -35.19 -11.19
N PRO A 312 -9.79 -35.07 -10.21
CA PRO A 312 -8.61 -35.93 -10.13
C PRO A 312 -8.99 -37.40 -9.96
N THR A 313 -8.39 -38.29 -10.76
CA THR A 313 -8.67 -39.73 -10.74
C THR A 313 -8.32 -40.45 -9.43
N ALA A 314 -7.50 -39.85 -8.58
CA ALA A 314 -7.03 -40.40 -7.29
C ALA A 314 -6.80 -39.31 -6.26
N MET A 315 -7.86 -38.59 -5.87
CA MET A 315 -7.75 -37.58 -4.81
C MET A 315 -7.88 -38.26 -3.44
N LYS A 316 -6.86 -38.14 -2.59
CA LYS A 316 -6.97 -38.49 -1.18
C LYS A 316 -7.58 -37.29 -0.46
N ILE A 317 -8.73 -37.50 0.15
CA ILE A 317 -9.41 -36.49 0.97
C ILE A 317 -9.04 -36.79 2.45
N LEU A 318 -8.08 -36.00 2.93
CA LEU A 318 -7.63 -36.06 4.33
C LEU A 318 -7.94 -34.73 5.00
N ALA A 319 -8.36 -34.80 6.25
CA ALA A 319 -8.65 -33.60 7.05
C ALA A 319 -7.37 -32.97 7.68
N ASP A 320 -6.19 -33.34 7.16
CA ASP A 320 -4.93 -32.77 7.62
C ASP A 320 -4.92 -31.26 7.44
N ARG A 321 -4.55 -30.57 8.51
CA ARG A 321 -4.51 -29.11 8.50
C ARG A 321 -3.44 -28.57 7.54
N GLU A 322 -3.62 -27.34 7.08
CA GLU A 322 -2.58 -26.60 6.36
C GLU A 322 -1.33 -26.46 7.26
N PRO A 323 -0.10 -26.73 6.73
CA PRO A 323 1.13 -26.80 7.54
C PRO A 323 1.77 -25.43 7.78
N ASP A 324 1.11 -24.53 8.49
CA ASP A 324 1.61 -23.19 8.86
C ASP A 324 2.17 -22.36 7.67
N THR A 325 1.73 -22.63 6.45
CA THR A 325 2.23 -22.04 5.21
C THR A 325 2.07 -20.50 5.22
N ARG A 326 0.95 -20.01 5.74
CA ARG A 326 0.69 -18.58 5.92
C ARG A 326 1.83 -17.90 6.71
N TYR A 327 2.21 -18.50 7.81
CA TYR A 327 3.26 -17.98 8.71
C TYR A 327 4.67 -18.23 8.19
N ALA A 328 4.86 -19.27 7.38
CA ALA A 328 6.11 -19.47 6.66
C ALA A 328 6.36 -18.38 5.62
N ARG A 329 5.30 -17.90 4.92
CA ARG A 329 5.41 -16.76 3.97
C ARG A 329 5.74 -15.45 4.70
N LEU A 330 5.03 -15.15 5.78
CA LEU A 330 5.33 -13.96 6.60
C LEU A 330 6.76 -13.99 7.16
N LEU A 331 7.19 -15.14 7.67
CA LEU A 331 8.56 -15.30 8.18
C LEU A 331 9.59 -15.11 7.05
N GLY A 332 9.29 -15.62 5.85
CA GLY A 332 10.13 -15.44 4.67
C GLY A 332 10.28 -13.96 4.27
N THR A 333 9.20 -13.19 4.27
CA THR A 333 9.27 -11.74 4.00
C THR A 333 10.06 -11.00 5.08
N PHE A 334 9.85 -11.33 6.36
CA PHE A 334 10.62 -10.76 7.47
C PHE A 334 12.12 -11.07 7.36
N GLN A 335 12.49 -12.33 7.08
CA GLN A 335 13.88 -12.73 6.94
C GLN A 335 14.56 -12.03 5.76
N ALA A 336 13.86 -11.89 4.63
CA ALA A 336 14.35 -11.17 3.47
C ALA A 336 14.57 -9.68 3.76
N GLU A 337 13.61 -9.00 4.40
CA GLU A 337 13.72 -7.60 4.80
C GLU A 337 14.92 -7.34 5.73
N ARG A 338 15.21 -8.27 6.64
CA ARG A 338 16.38 -8.17 7.52
C ARG A 338 17.72 -8.20 6.79
N LEU A 339 17.78 -8.75 5.59
CA LEU A 339 19.01 -8.70 4.78
C LEU A 339 19.40 -7.26 4.43
N ALA A 340 18.44 -6.34 4.37
CA ALA A 340 18.69 -4.92 4.11
C ALA A 340 19.13 -4.13 5.36
N ASP A 341 18.95 -4.66 6.57
CA ASP A 341 19.25 -3.95 7.82
C ASP A 341 20.69 -3.42 7.89
N PRO A 342 21.74 -4.20 7.58
CA PRO A 342 23.13 -3.73 7.62
C PRO A 342 23.47 -2.66 6.58
N TYR A 343 22.63 -2.51 5.56
CA TYR A 343 22.83 -1.57 4.45
C TYR A 343 22.02 -0.26 4.60
N SER A 344 21.35 -0.09 5.72
CA SER A 344 20.46 1.03 6.02
C SER A 344 20.86 1.71 7.34
N PRO A 345 22.01 2.41 7.39
CA PRO A 345 22.58 2.90 8.65
C PRO A 345 21.69 3.93 9.37
N ALA A 346 20.89 4.70 8.65
CA ALA A 346 19.98 5.69 9.22
C ALA A 346 18.69 5.06 9.79
N ALA A 347 18.23 3.94 9.19
CA ALA A 347 17.02 3.21 9.57
C ALA A 347 17.28 1.70 9.56
N PRO A 348 17.95 1.16 10.60
CA PRO A 348 18.59 -0.17 10.56
C PRO A 348 17.61 -1.36 10.72
N THR A 349 16.32 -1.13 10.79
CA THR A 349 15.30 -2.18 10.82
C THR A 349 14.20 -1.88 9.82
N ARG A 350 13.45 -2.91 9.38
CA ARG A 350 12.25 -2.68 8.57
C ARG A 350 11.23 -1.80 9.28
N ILE A 351 11.14 -1.88 10.61
CA ILE A 351 10.28 -1.00 11.40
C ILE A 351 10.73 0.46 11.24
N ALA A 352 12.01 0.75 11.47
CA ALA A 352 12.54 2.11 11.30
C ALA A 352 12.35 2.61 9.85
N ARG A 353 12.69 1.79 8.85
CA ARG A 353 12.46 2.15 7.44
C ARG A 353 10.99 2.48 7.17
N SER A 354 10.08 1.70 7.72
CA SER A 354 8.64 1.88 7.49
C SER A 354 8.06 3.13 8.16
N PHE A 355 8.53 3.49 9.35
CA PHE A 355 7.99 4.61 10.11
C PHE A 355 8.79 5.90 9.93
N ASP A 356 10.12 5.84 9.94
CA ASP A 356 10.97 7.02 9.90
C ASP A 356 11.30 7.48 8.47
N ASP A 357 11.49 6.53 7.51
CA ASP A 357 11.84 6.87 6.14
C ASP A 357 10.61 6.96 5.22
N GLU A 358 9.73 5.93 5.26
CA GLU A 358 8.62 5.82 4.31
C GLU A 358 7.40 6.63 4.73
N ARG A 359 6.99 6.55 6.01
CA ARG A 359 5.84 7.32 6.55
C ARG A 359 6.22 8.68 7.05
N GLU A 360 7.42 8.84 7.59
CA GLU A 360 7.87 10.03 8.31
C GLU A 360 6.93 10.42 9.48
N LEU A 361 6.38 9.40 10.12
CA LEU A 361 5.63 9.45 11.38
C LEU A 361 6.26 8.46 12.35
N PRO A 362 6.78 8.90 13.51
CA PRO A 362 7.38 8.00 14.50
C PRO A 362 6.43 6.87 14.89
N GLU A 363 6.95 5.64 15.01
CA GLU A 363 6.14 4.45 15.33
C GLU A 363 5.26 4.64 16.57
N ALA A 364 5.84 5.17 17.65
CA ALA A 364 5.13 5.42 18.89
C ALA A 364 3.97 6.41 18.74
N ARG A 365 4.11 7.41 17.86
CA ARG A 365 3.06 8.35 17.55
C ARG A 365 1.93 7.71 16.76
N VAL A 366 2.27 6.90 15.78
CA VAL A 366 1.25 6.13 15.03
C VAL A 366 0.47 5.24 15.99
N GLU A 367 1.15 4.49 16.86
CA GLU A 367 0.48 3.66 17.87
C GLU A 367 -0.45 4.50 18.78
N ALA A 368 -0.01 5.67 19.23
CA ALA A 368 -0.82 6.54 20.06
C ALA A 368 -2.12 6.99 19.36
N MET A 369 -2.04 7.37 18.07
CA MET A 369 -3.22 7.74 17.27
C MET A 369 -4.20 6.56 17.10
N LEU A 370 -3.69 5.35 16.86
CA LEU A 370 -4.53 4.15 16.76
C LEU A 370 -5.23 3.84 18.10
N VAL A 371 -4.50 3.92 19.20
CA VAL A 371 -5.03 3.70 20.56
C VAL A 371 -6.08 4.76 20.91
N GLU A 372 -5.91 6.01 20.50
CA GLU A 372 -6.90 7.08 20.72
C GLU A 372 -8.24 6.76 20.05
N VAL A 373 -8.22 6.28 18.78
CA VAL A 373 -9.44 5.81 18.09
C VAL A 373 -10.06 4.62 18.81
N LEU A 374 -9.25 3.60 19.13
CA LEU A 374 -9.70 2.36 19.75
C LEU A 374 -10.29 2.56 21.16
N SER A 375 -9.76 3.50 21.91
CA SER A 375 -10.15 3.80 23.29
C SER A 375 -11.25 4.86 23.38
N SER A 376 -11.69 5.44 22.26
CA SER A 376 -12.70 6.49 22.24
C SER A 376 -14.02 6.02 22.86
N PRO A 377 -14.65 6.81 23.75
CA PRO A 377 -15.99 6.52 24.28
C PRO A 377 -17.05 6.39 23.19
N LEU A 378 -16.83 6.98 22.01
CA LEU A 378 -17.72 6.91 20.86
C LEU A 378 -17.90 5.47 20.36
N VAL A 379 -16.87 4.63 20.46
CA VAL A 379 -16.93 3.22 20.01
C VAL A 379 -18.13 2.50 20.65
N ARG A 380 -18.31 2.65 21.98
CA ARG A 380 -19.42 2.00 22.69
C ARG A 380 -20.79 2.59 22.33
N ARG A 381 -20.84 3.88 22.05
CA ARG A 381 -22.09 4.56 21.63
C ARG A 381 -22.49 4.11 20.23
N VAL A 382 -21.54 4.05 19.29
CA VAL A 382 -21.78 3.57 17.93
C VAL A 382 -22.14 2.08 17.93
N ALA A 383 -21.45 1.25 18.74
CA ALA A 383 -21.79 -0.16 18.92
C ALA A 383 -23.25 -0.37 19.36
N LYS A 384 -23.74 0.42 20.33
CA LYS A 384 -25.16 0.38 20.76
C LYS A 384 -26.11 0.75 19.63
N LEU A 385 -25.76 1.74 18.80
CA LEU A 385 -26.55 2.07 17.63
C LEU A 385 -26.59 0.90 16.64
N ILE A 386 -25.46 0.23 16.41
CA ILE A 386 -25.40 -0.96 15.54
C ILE A 386 -26.26 -2.09 16.11
N GLU A 387 -26.17 -2.40 17.40
CA GLU A 387 -27.03 -3.39 18.08
C GLU A 387 -28.52 -3.10 17.90
N SER A 388 -28.90 -1.84 18.10
CA SER A 388 -30.30 -1.40 17.88
C SER A 388 -30.75 -1.61 16.43
N ARG A 389 -29.89 -1.33 15.46
CA ARG A 389 -30.20 -1.52 14.03
C ARG A 389 -30.24 -2.99 13.61
N LEU A 390 -29.40 -3.83 14.23
CA LEU A 390 -29.37 -5.26 14.00
C LEU A 390 -30.49 -6.02 14.72
N GLY A 391 -31.06 -5.44 15.79
CA GLY A 391 -32.04 -6.10 16.66
C GLY A 391 -31.46 -7.29 17.43
N ARG A 392 -30.13 -7.34 17.57
CA ARG A 392 -29.41 -8.40 18.29
C ARG A 392 -28.09 -7.86 18.88
N PRO A 393 -27.51 -8.55 19.89
CA PRO A 393 -26.17 -8.27 20.36
C PRO A 393 -25.14 -8.39 19.24
N LEU A 394 -24.01 -7.65 19.36
CA LEU A 394 -22.93 -7.75 18.41
C LEU A 394 -22.22 -9.11 18.49
N GLU A 395 -21.90 -9.64 17.32
CA GLU A 395 -20.98 -10.77 17.18
C GLU A 395 -19.59 -10.28 16.70
N PRO A 396 -18.50 -11.02 16.92
CA PRO A 396 -17.14 -10.54 16.60
C PRO A 396 -16.96 -10.04 15.17
N PHE A 397 -17.64 -10.63 14.19
CA PHE A 397 -17.57 -10.23 12.80
C PHE A 397 -18.32 -8.92 12.50
N ASP A 398 -19.12 -8.37 13.46
CA ASP A 398 -19.76 -7.07 13.30
C ASP A 398 -18.74 -5.90 13.39
N ILE A 399 -17.47 -6.18 13.62
CA ILE A 399 -16.39 -5.22 13.33
C ILE A 399 -16.47 -4.74 11.86
N TRP A 400 -16.97 -5.58 10.95
CA TRP A 400 -17.20 -5.27 9.55
C TRP A 400 -18.66 -4.88 9.25
N TYR A 401 -19.38 -4.33 10.23
CA TYR A 401 -20.75 -3.87 10.02
C TYR A 401 -20.84 -2.88 8.85
N ASN A 402 -21.78 -3.11 7.93
CA ASN A 402 -21.93 -2.33 6.68
C ASN A 402 -23.33 -1.70 6.55
N GLY A 403 -24.12 -1.72 7.61
CA GLY A 403 -25.50 -1.22 7.57
C GLY A 403 -25.62 0.29 7.73
N PHE A 404 -24.52 1.01 7.90
CA PHE A 404 -24.51 2.47 7.87
C PHE A 404 -24.49 3.04 6.47
N ARG A 405 -23.95 2.30 5.49
CA ARG A 405 -23.92 2.79 4.11
C ARG A 405 -25.34 3.11 3.65
N PRO A 406 -25.61 4.36 3.29
CA PRO A 406 -26.90 4.73 2.76
C PRO A 406 -27.11 3.91 1.48
N ARG A 407 -28.17 3.12 1.46
CA ARG A 407 -28.70 2.64 0.18
C ARG A 407 -29.32 3.89 -0.44
N GLY A 408 -28.59 4.51 -1.37
CA GLY A 408 -29.08 5.69 -2.08
C GLY A 408 -30.43 5.41 -2.70
N ALA A 409 -31.14 6.46 -3.14
CA ALA A 409 -32.40 6.35 -3.83
C ALA A 409 -32.30 5.50 -5.13
N TYR A 410 -31.11 5.02 -5.49
CA TYR A 410 -30.80 4.31 -6.73
C TYR A 410 -30.35 2.88 -6.45
N THR A 411 -30.87 1.94 -7.22
CA THR A 411 -30.32 0.57 -7.24
C THR A 411 -29.02 0.52 -8.05
N GLU A 412 -28.17 -0.47 -7.79
CA GLU A 412 -26.93 -0.68 -8.56
C GLU A 412 -27.23 -0.79 -10.08
N ALA A 413 -28.27 -1.51 -10.47
CA ALA A 413 -28.69 -1.62 -11.86
C ALA A 413 -29.07 -0.28 -12.52
N GLN A 414 -29.69 0.62 -11.77
CA GLN A 414 -30.01 1.97 -12.25
C GLN A 414 -28.74 2.82 -12.43
N LEU A 415 -27.81 2.73 -11.48
CA LEU A 415 -26.52 3.41 -11.56
C LEU A 415 -25.68 2.86 -12.73
N ASP A 416 -25.67 1.55 -12.91
CA ASP A 416 -25.02 0.89 -14.05
C ASP A 416 -25.56 1.38 -15.39
N GLU A 417 -26.88 1.52 -15.53
CA GLU A 417 -27.50 2.03 -16.77
C GLU A 417 -27.05 3.46 -17.05
N ILE A 418 -27.00 4.31 -16.02
CA ILE A 418 -26.57 5.71 -16.13
C ILE A 418 -25.11 5.78 -16.57
N THR A 419 -24.23 5.04 -15.91
CA THR A 419 -22.78 5.09 -16.17
C THR A 419 -22.42 4.48 -17.51
N ARG A 420 -23.03 3.37 -17.91
CA ARG A 420 -22.82 2.75 -19.23
C ARG A 420 -23.24 3.66 -20.37
N ARG A 421 -24.35 4.36 -20.21
CA ARG A 421 -24.83 5.33 -21.21
C ARG A 421 -23.91 6.55 -21.30
N LYS A 422 -23.40 7.04 -20.15
CA LYS A 422 -22.53 8.21 -20.08
C LYS A 422 -21.12 7.87 -20.60
N ASN A 423 -20.61 6.71 -20.24
CA ASN A 423 -19.24 6.27 -20.50
C ASN A 423 -19.20 4.92 -21.24
N PRO A 424 -19.65 4.86 -22.51
CA PRO A 424 -19.68 3.62 -23.27
C PRO A 424 -18.29 3.08 -23.64
N THR A 425 -17.26 3.92 -23.59
CA THR A 425 -15.85 3.56 -23.92
C THR A 425 -14.86 4.33 -23.03
N PRO A 426 -13.61 3.88 -22.90
CA PRO A 426 -12.56 4.64 -22.23
C PRO A 426 -12.40 6.06 -22.82
N ALA A 427 -12.51 6.22 -24.14
CA ALA A 427 -12.42 7.51 -24.80
C ALA A 427 -13.59 8.45 -24.42
N ALA A 428 -14.79 7.92 -24.19
CA ALA A 428 -15.92 8.72 -23.72
C ALA A 428 -15.67 9.25 -22.30
N PHE A 429 -15.13 8.42 -21.41
CA PHE A 429 -14.75 8.88 -20.06
C PHE A 429 -13.63 9.93 -20.13
N ALA A 430 -12.59 9.71 -20.95
CA ALA A 430 -11.52 10.68 -21.16
C ALA A 430 -12.05 12.04 -21.64
N ALA A 431 -13.03 12.06 -22.56
CA ALA A 431 -13.66 13.27 -23.05
C ALA A 431 -14.50 13.99 -21.97
N ASP A 432 -14.97 13.28 -20.96
CA ASP A 432 -15.76 13.83 -19.84
C ASP A 432 -14.89 14.35 -18.68
N ILE A 433 -13.60 14.03 -18.61
CA ILE A 433 -12.71 14.48 -17.53
C ILE A 433 -12.77 16.01 -17.31
N PRO A 434 -12.76 16.89 -18.33
CA PRO A 434 -12.88 18.33 -18.10
C PRO A 434 -14.17 18.73 -17.39
N ASN A 435 -15.30 18.06 -17.69
CA ASN A 435 -16.59 18.31 -17.05
C ASN A 435 -16.59 17.81 -15.61
N ILE A 436 -16.04 16.61 -15.36
CA ILE A 436 -15.84 16.06 -14.03
C ILE A 436 -15.04 17.02 -13.16
N LEU A 437 -13.89 17.46 -13.64
CA LEU A 437 -13.01 18.40 -12.90
C LEU A 437 -13.68 19.75 -12.66
N THR A 438 -14.43 20.27 -13.64
CA THR A 438 -15.21 21.50 -13.44
C THR A 438 -16.30 21.31 -12.39
N GLY A 439 -16.99 20.16 -12.39
CA GLY A 439 -17.95 19.77 -11.37
C GLY A 439 -17.34 19.67 -9.96
N LEU A 440 -16.06 19.31 -9.87
CA LEU A 440 -15.30 19.28 -8.61
C LEU A 440 -14.78 20.68 -8.18
N GLY A 441 -15.06 21.73 -8.95
CA GLY A 441 -14.73 23.12 -8.60
C GLY A 441 -13.38 23.60 -9.14
N PHE A 442 -12.74 22.87 -10.06
CA PHE A 442 -11.61 23.41 -10.82
C PHE A 442 -12.07 24.44 -11.85
N SER A 443 -11.26 25.47 -12.11
CA SER A 443 -11.59 26.39 -13.19
C SER A 443 -11.59 25.66 -14.56
N PRO A 444 -12.43 26.07 -15.54
CA PRO A 444 -12.47 25.41 -16.84
C PRO A 444 -11.11 25.34 -17.55
N GLN A 445 -10.27 26.37 -17.38
CA GLN A 445 -8.92 26.37 -17.91
C GLN A 445 -8.04 25.31 -17.24
N ARG A 446 -8.13 25.18 -15.90
CA ARG A 446 -7.35 24.21 -15.15
C ARG A 446 -7.84 22.79 -15.41
N ALA A 447 -9.15 22.58 -15.49
CA ALA A 447 -9.76 21.31 -15.84
C ALA A 447 -9.29 20.80 -17.22
N LYS A 448 -9.26 21.68 -18.21
CA LYS A 448 -8.74 21.36 -19.54
C LYS A 448 -7.25 21.01 -19.50
N TYR A 449 -6.44 21.82 -18.81
CA TYR A 449 -5.00 21.58 -18.64
C TYR A 449 -4.75 20.18 -18.03
N LEU A 450 -5.41 19.84 -16.95
CA LEU A 450 -5.26 18.53 -16.29
C LEU A 450 -5.68 17.38 -17.21
N ALA A 451 -6.80 17.51 -17.91
CA ALA A 451 -7.27 16.49 -18.84
C ALA A 451 -6.30 16.24 -20.01
N GLU A 452 -5.56 17.27 -20.46
CA GLU A 452 -4.53 17.13 -21.50
C GLU A 452 -3.33 16.30 -21.04
N HIS A 453 -3.10 16.17 -19.73
CA HIS A 453 -2.00 15.41 -19.14
C HIS A 453 -2.43 13.99 -18.69
N ILE A 454 -3.71 13.63 -18.86
CA ILE A 454 -4.24 12.33 -18.42
C ILE A 454 -4.75 11.54 -19.63
N THR A 455 -4.37 10.28 -19.71
CA THR A 455 -4.88 9.30 -20.67
C THR A 455 -5.70 8.25 -19.92
N VAL A 456 -6.76 7.72 -20.56
CA VAL A 456 -7.61 6.67 -19.98
C VAL A 456 -7.37 5.36 -20.72
N ASP A 457 -6.95 4.34 -19.97
CA ASP A 457 -6.65 3.01 -20.49
C ASP A 457 -7.63 1.97 -19.93
N PRO A 458 -8.04 0.93 -20.72
CA PRO A 458 -8.86 -0.16 -20.22
C PRO A 458 -8.06 -1.09 -19.32
N ALA A 459 -8.37 -1.15 -18.03
CA ALA A 459 -7.71 -2.04 -17.08
C ALA A 459 -8.19 -3.49 -17.22
N ARG A 460 -7.26 -4.44 -17.11
CA ARG A 460 -7.57 -5.88 -17.10
C ARG A 460 -8.25 -6.31 -15.79
N GLY A 461 -7.81 -5.77 -14.68
CA GLY A 461 -8.30 -6.09 -13.33
C GLY A 461 -9.02 -4.92 -12.65
N ALA A 462 -8.69 -4.67 -11.41
CA ALA A 462 -9.08 -3.46 -10.71
C ALA A 462 -8.43 -2.24 -11.37
N GLY A 463 -9.13 -1.09 -11.30
CA GLY A 463 -8.55 0.19 -11.72
C GLY A 463 -7.30 0.54 -10.91
N HIS A 464 -6.42 1.31 -11.51
CA HIS A 464 -5.27 1.89 -10.83
C HIS A 464 -4.73 3.10 -11.61
N ALA A 465 -4.17 4.07 -10.90
CA ALA A 465 -3.47 5.19 -11.50
C ALA A 465 -2.01 4.81 -11.80
N TRP A 466 -1.53 5.22 -12.96
CA TRP A 466 -0.11 5.19 -13.30
C TRP A 466 0.31 6.62 -13.59
N GLY A 467 0.96 7.28 -12.63
CA GLY A 467 1.39 8.68 -12.76
C GLY A 467 2.43 8.85 -13.85
N ALA A 468 2.62 10.09 -14.29
CA ALA A 468 3.80 10.46 -15.06
C ALA A 468 4.94 10.78 -14.07
N ALA A 469 6.15 10.32 -14.35
CA ALA A 469 7.33 10.62 -13.53
C ALA A 469 8.29 11.63 -14.19
N ARG A 470 7.93 12.14 -15.37
CA ARG A 470 8.71 13.13 -16.10
C ARG A 470 7.77 14.12 -16.79
N ARG A 471 8.08 15.41 -16.73
CA ARG A 471 7.34 16.43 -17.46
C ARG A 471 7.38 16.14 -18.97
N GLY A 472 6.19 16.22 -19.61
CA GLY A 472 5.98 15.86 -21.01
C GLY A 472 5.38 14.45 -21.21
N ASP A 473 5.50 13.55 -20.26
CA ASP A 473 4.78 12.27 -20.26
C ASP A 473 3.34 12.47 -19.72
N LYS A 474 2.47 11.51 -19.99
CA LYS A 474 1.08 11.53 -19.53
C LYS A 474 0.86 10.57 -18.35
N ALA A 475 0.03 10.98 -17.44
CA ALA A 475 -0.53 10.08 -16.45
C ALA A 475 -1.59 9.17 -17.11
N HIS A 476 -1.68 7.91 -16.68
CA HIS A 476 -2.59 6.90 -17.20
C HIS A 476 -3.61 6.51 -16.13
N LEU A 477 -4.84 6.92 -16.34
CA LEU A 477 -5.98 6.47 -15.57
C LEU A 477 -6.41 5.11 -16.13
N ARG A 478 -6.22 4.05 -15.38
CA ARG A 478 -6.59 2.70 -15.76
C ARG A 478 -7.87 2.29 -15.05
N THR A 479 -8.93 2.04 -15.82
CA THR A 479 -10.24 1.65 -15.28
C THR A 479 -10.91 0.60 -16.12
N ARG A 480 -11.83 -0.13 -15.53
CA ARG A 480 -12.54 -1.20 -16.21
C ARG A 480 -13.72 -0.66 -17.00
N VAL A 481 -13.69 -0.88 -18.32
CA VAL A 481 -14.81 -0.57 -19.23
C VAL A 481 -15.15 -1.84 -19.99
N GLY A 482 -16.27 -2.46 -19.66
CA GLY A 482 -16.72 -3.69 -20.33
C GLY A 482 -17.28 -3.45 -21.74
N PRO A 483 -17.59 -4.51 -22.49
CA PRO A 483 -18.20 -4.40 -23.84
C PRO A 483 -19.53 -3.64 -23.87
N SER A 484 -20.27 -3.61 -22.75
CA SER A 484 -21.52 -2.86 -22.58
C SER A 484 -21.34 -1.45 -22.01
N GLY A 485 -20.10 -0.98 -21.87
CA GLY A 485 -19.76 0.30 -21.24
C GLY A 485 -19.31 0.16 -19.79
N MET A 486 -18.99 1.28 -19.18
CA MET A 486 -18.52 1.38 -17.79
C MET A 486 -19.68 1.17 -16.82
N ASP A 487 -19.61 0.16 -15.96
CA ASP A 487 -20.54 -0.01 -14.84
C ASP A 487 -20.30 1.01 -13.73
N TYR A 488 -21.20 1.12 -12.77
CA TYR A 488 -21.08 2.10 -11.70
C TYR A 488 -19.84 1.86 -10.82
N LYS A 489 -19.50 0.60 -10.58
CA LYS A 489 -18.28 0.26 -9.83
C LYS A 489 -17.04 0.74 -10.56
N GLY A 490 -16.97 0.53 -11.87
CA GLY A 490 -15.88 1.05 -12.72
C GLY A 490 -15.81 2.57 -12.71
N TYR A 491 -16.97 3.27 -12.72
CA TYR A 491 -17.03 4.72 -12.62
C TYR A 491 -16.53 5.25 -11.27
N ASN A 492 -16.98 4.65 -10.17
CA ASN A 492 -16.57 5.02 -8.82
C ASN A 492 -15.06 4.84 -8.63
N ILE A 493 -14.49 3.73 -9.14
CA ILE A 493 -13.04 3.49 -9.15
C ILE A 493 -12.34 4.51 -10.07
N ALA A 494 -12.88 4.79 -11.25
CA ALA A 494 -12.27 5.76 -12.16
C ALA A 494 -12.16 7.17 -11.54
N LEU A 495 -13.09 7.58 -10.71
CA LEU A 495 -13.00 8.85 -9.97
C LEU A 495 -11.91 8.82 -8.91
N HIS A 496 -11.73 7.69 -8.22
CA HIS A 496 -10.63 7.48 -7.28
C HIS A 496 -9.27 7.62 -8.01
N GLU A 497 -9.10 6.88 -9.11
CA GLU A 497 -7.86 6.93 -9.90
C GLU A 497 -7.63 8.30 -10.56
N LEU A 498 -8.70 9.02 -10.88
CA LEU A 498 -8.60 10.41 -11.36
C LEU A 498 -8.04 11.32 -10.27
N GLY A 499 -8.44 11.11 -9.01
CA GLY A 499 -7.89 11.84 -7.88
C GLY A 499 -6.36 11.68 -7.78
N HIS A 500 -5.86 10.44 -7.89
CA HIS A 500 -4.42 10.17 -7.93
C HIS A 500 -3.73 10.88 -9.12
N ASN A 501 -4.26 10.73 -10.33
CA ASN A 501 -3.63 11.34 -11.50
C ASN A 501 -3.63 12.87 -11.47
N VAL A 502 -4.66 13.49 -10.90
CA VAL A 502 -4.71 14.94 -10.72
C VAL A 502 -3.70 15.41 -9.68
N GLU A 503 -3.60 14.73 -8.54
CA GLU A 503 -2.59 14.99 -7.52
C GLU A 503 -1.18 14.89 -8.10
N GLN A 504 -0.87 13.77 -8.78
CA GLN A 504 0.42 13.51 -9.42
C GLN A 504 0.75 14.54 -10.49
N THR A 505 -0.24 15.00 -11.28
CA THR A 505 -0.03 16.05 -12.29
C THR A 505 0.33 17.40 -11.64
N PHE A 506 -0.36 17.77 -10.55
CA PHE A 506 0.02 18.99 -9.82
C PHE A 506 1.41 18.87 -9.21
N SER A 507 1.72 17.76 -8.58
CA SER A 507 3.03 17.50 -7.98
C SER A 507 4.15 17.59 -9.01
N LEU A 508 3.99 16.98 -10.17
CA LEU A 508 5.01 16.95 -11.22
C LEU A 508 5.24 18.32 -11.86
N TYR A 509 4.17 19.08 -12.14
CA TYR A 509 4.27 20.32 -12.93
C TYR A 509 4.35 21.58 -12.10
N ASP A 510 3.74 21.63 -10.93
CA ASP A 510 3.57 22.84 -10.13
C ASP A 510 4.45 22.88 -8.87
N VAL A 511 5.14 21.78 -8.52
CA VAL A 511 6.18 21.77 -7.49
C VAL A 511 7.52 22.17 -8.14
N PRO A 512 8.30 23.07 -7.51
CA PRO A 512 9.44 23.70 -8.19
C PRO A 512 10.63 22.77 -8.45
N PHE A 513 10.74 21.64 -7.72
CA PHE A 513 11.86 20.69 -7.80
C PHE A 513 11.34 19.27 -7.90
N HIS A 514 11.92 18.47 -8.81
CA HIS A 514 11.57 17.06 -8.96
C HIS A 514 11.83 16.25 -7.67
N SER A 515 12.93 16.53 -6.97
CA SER A 515 13.22 15.88 -5.69
C SER A 515 12.18 16.14 -4.60
N LEU A 516 11.34 17.16 -4.76
CA LEU A 516 10.25 17.49 -3.83
C LEU A 516 8.86 17.07 -4.34
N GLU A 517 8.80 16.43 -5.50
CA GLU A 517 7.56 15.94 -6.09
C GLU A 517 6.82 14.98 -5.15
N GLY A 518 5.48 15.00 -5.21
CA GLY A 518 4.59 14.11 -4.48
C GLY A 518 4.01 14.72 -3.20
N VAL A 519 3.21 13.91 -2.55
CA VAL A 519 2.67 14.13 -1.20
C VAL A 519 3.45 13.29 -0.18
N PRO A 520 3.29 13.48 1.13
CA PRO A 520 4.16 12.85 2.14
C PRO A 520 4.33 11.34 2.00
N ASN A 521 3.25 10.59 1.85
CA ASN A 521 3.27 9.13 1.74
C ASN A 521 1.95 8.59 1.17
N THR A 522 1.84 7.27 1.01
CA THR A 522 0.67 6.58 0.45
C THR A 522 -0.66 6.93 1.13
N ALA A 523 -0.68 7.15 2.45
CA ALA A 523 -1.92 7.50 3.14
C ALA A 523 -2.49 8.85 2.68
N PHE A 524 -1.65 9.77 2.23
CA PHE A 524 -2.05 11.09 1.70
C PHE A 524 -2.62 11.00 0.28
N THR A 525 -1.97 10.26 -0.60
CA THR A 525 -2.48 10.09 -1.97
C THR A 525 -3.81 9.34 -1.97
N GLU A 526 -3.97 8.32 -1.11
CA GLU A 526 -5.26 7.64 -0.90
C GLU A 526 -6.34 8.59 -0.36
N ALA A 527 -6.00 9.40 0.65
CA ALA A 527 -6.96 10.35 1.21
C ALA A 527 -7.45 11.38 0.18
N LEU A 528 -6.56 11.88 -0.67
CA LEU A 528 -6.91 12.79 -1.77
C LEU A 528 -7.78 12.12 -2.83
N ALA A 529 -7.50 10.85 -3.17
CA ALA A 529 -8.33 10.09 -4.11
C ALA A 529 -9.75 9.84 -3.57
N PHE A 530 -9.91 9.53 -2.29
CA PHE A 530 -11.22 9.39 -1.64
C PHE A 530 -12.07 10.66 -1.74
N VAL A 531 -11.47 11.84 -1.68
CA VAL A 531 -12.20 13.12 -1.79
C VAL A 531 -12.86 13.29 -3.18
N PHE A 532 -12.25 12.73 -4.23
CA PHE A 532 -12.87 12.66 -5.57
C PHE A 532 -13.97 11.60 -5.62
N GLN A 533 -13.67 10.41 -5.11
CA GLN A 533 -14.57 9.25 -5.13
C GLN A 533 -15.90 9.53 -4.42
N ASP A 534 -15.88 10.26 -3.33
CA ASP A 534 -17.07 10.63 -2.55
C ASP A 534 -18.06 11.54 -3.31
N ARG A 535 -17.69 12.08 -4.46
CA ARG A 535 -18.52 12.96 -5.28
C ARG A 535 -19.18 12.26 -6.47
N ASP A 536 -19.10 10.95 -6.53
CA ASP A 536 -19.51 10.15 -7.68
C ASP A 536 -20.98 10.37 -8.11
N LEU A 537 -21.92 10.36 -7.18
CA LEU A 537 -23.35 10.60 -7.47
C LEU A 537 -23.60 12.03 -7.94
N GLU A 538 -22.95 13.01 -7.31
CA GLU A 538 -23.04 14.41 -7.70
C GLU A 538 -22.55 14.65 -9.14
N LEU A 539 -21.43 14.01 -9.50
CA LEU A 539 -20.84 14.10 -10.83
C LEU A 539 -21.65 13.36 -11.91
N LEU A 540 -22.52 12.46 -11.50
CA LEU A 540 -23.55 11.86 -12.35
C LEU A 540 -24.81 12.74 -12.49
N GLY A 541 -24.86 13.88 -11.81
CA GLY A 541 -26.03 14.76 -11.78
C GLY A 541 -27.16 14.23 -10.92
N LEU A 542 -26.87 13.30 -10.00
CA LEU A 542 -27.81 12.70 -9.08
C LEU A 542 -27.88 13.49 -7.77
N ALA A 543 -28.97 13.30 -7.02
CA ALA A 543 -29.15 13.98 -5.74
C ALA A 543 -28.03 13.61 -4.76
N ARG A 544 -27.49 14.62 -4.09
CA ARG A 544 -26.58 14.40 -2.95
C ARG A 544 -27.30 13.60 -1.85
N PRO A 545 -26.54 12.80 -1.08
CA PRO A 545 -27.07 12.22 0.14
C PRO A 545 -27.68 13.32 1.03
N ASP A 546 -28.79 13.02 1.70
CA ASP A 546 -29.31 13.92 2.71
C ASP A 546 -28.40 13.95 3.96
N ALA A 547 -28.58 14.93 4.83
CA ALA A 547 -27.75 15.10 6.02
C ALA A 547 -27.72 13.86 6.93
N ARG A 548 -28.81 13.08 6.98
CA ARG A 548 -28.86 11.82 7.74
C ARG A 548 -27.98 10.75 7.07
N SER A 549 -27.98 10.66 5.76
CA SER A 549 -27.17 9.73 4.98
C SER A 549 -25.68 10.10 5.09
N GLU A 550 -25.35 11.39 5.07
CA GLU A 550 -23.98 11.88 5.30
C GLU A 550 -23.48 11.52 6.70
N ALA A 551 -24.33 11.71 7.73
CA ALA A 551 -24.01 11.32 9.09
C ALA A 551 -23.79 9.80 9.23
N LEU A 552 -24.61 8.98 8.57
CA LEU A 552 -24.42 7.53 8.55
C LEU A 552 -23.09 7.15 7.84
N GLY A 553 -22.74 7.82 6.75
CA GLY A 553 -21.44 7.63 6.07
C GLY A 553 -20.26 7.95 6.98
N THR A 554 -20.34 9.02 7.76
CA THR A 554 -19.31 9.39 8.76
C THR A 554 -19.17 8.30 9.84
N LEU A 555 -20.29 7.71 10.28
CA LEU A 555 -20.24 6.59 11.24
C LEU A 555 -19.68 5.30 10.62
N ASP A 556 -19.89 5.07 9.31
CA ASP A 556 -19.26 3.95 8.58
C ASP A 556 -17.74 4.13 8.54
N ASP A 557 -17.25 5.32 8.20
CA ASP A 557 -15.84 5.67 8.18
C ASP A 557 -15.20 5.52 9.57
N PHE A 558 -15.87 5.99 10.62
CA PHE A 558 -15.39 5.85 12.00
C PHE A 558 -15.32 4.38 12.44
N TRP A 559 -16.36 3.59 12.13
CA TRP A 559 -16.38 2.17 12.49
C TRP A 559 -15.32 1.37 11.72
N GLY A 560 -15.10 1.71 10.44
CA GLY A 560 -14.00 1.17 9.65
C GLY A 560 -12.62 1.54 10.22
N ALA A 561 -12.44 2.79 10.64
CA ALA A 561 -11.19 3.24 11.27
C ALA A 561 -10.95 2.53 12.62
N PHE A 562 -12.00 2.32 13.44
CA PHE A 562 -11.92 1.54 14.68
C PHE A 562 -11.44 0.10 14.41
N GLU A 563 -12.07 -0.57 13.45
CA GLU A 563 -11.72 -1.94 13.07
C GLU A 563 -10.27 -2.03 12.61
N ILE A 564 -9.88 -1.24 11.61
CA ILE A 564 -8.57 -1.35 10.98
C ILE A 564 -7.42 -0.85 11.88
N SER A 565 -7.71 0.01 12.86
CA SER A 565 -6.73 0.41 13.89
C SER A 565 -6.29 -0.77 14.74
N GLY A 566 -7.22 -1.66 15.11
CA GLY A 566 -6.87 -2.89 15.85
C GLY A 566 -6.01 -3.84 15.02
N VAL A 567 -6.32 -3.96 13.74
CA VAL A 567 -5.54 -4.77 12.79
C VAL A 567 -4.13 -4.21 12.63
N ALA A 568 -4.00 -2.90 12.47
CA ALA A 568 -2.70 -2.21 12.37
C ALA A 568 -1.83 -2.41 13.62
N LEU A 569 -2.44 -2.37 14.83
CA LEU A 569 -1.71 -2.69 16.06
C LEU A 569 -1.21 -4.13 16.10
N VAL A 570 -2.00 -5.10 15.59
CA VAL A 570 -1.55 -6.50 15.51
C VAL A 570 -0.34 -6.60 14.58
N ASP A 571 -0.36 -5.96 13.42
CA ASP A 571 0.76 -5.94 12.47
C ASP A 571 2.03 -5.33 13.11
N MET A 572 1.92 -4.15 13.72
CA MET A 572 3.05 -3.49 14.41
C MET A 572 3.63 -4.35 15.53
N ARG A 573 2.77 -4.89 16.41
CA ARG A 573 3.18 -5.76 17.53
C ARG A 573 3.84 -7.04 17.03
N LEU A 574 3.37 -7.58 15.91
CA LEU A 574 3.92 -8.80 15.30
C LEU A 574 5.32 -8.57 14.72
N TRP A 575 5.56 -7.46 14.04
CA TRP A 575 6.88 -7.09 13.54
C TRP A 575 7.89 -6.86 14.67
N ARG A 576 7.49 -6.21 15.77
CA ARG A 576 8.32 -6.11 16.98
C ARG A 576 8.66 -7.47 17.55
N TRP A 577 7.66 -8.37 17.60
CA TRP A 577 7.88 -9.74 18.09
C TRP A 577 8.87 -10.49 17.19
N MET A 578 8.77 -10.40 15.87
CA MET A 578 9.68 -11.07 14.94
C MET A 578 11.13 -10.54 15.08
N TYR A 579 11.33 -9.23 15.29
CA TYR A 579 12.66 -8.70 15.59
C TYR A 579 13.22 -9.16 16.93
N ALA A 580 12.38 -9.37 17.92
CA ALA A 580 12.78 -9.94 19.21
C ALA A 580 13.06 -11.46 19.13
N HIS A 581 12.51 -12.16 18.12
CA HIS A 581 12.62 -13.60 17.92
C HIS A 581 13.09 -13.97 16.51
N PRO A 582 14.29 -13.53 16.10
CA PRO A 582 14.72 -13.60 14.69
C PRO A 582 14.97 -15.03 14.16
N ALA A 583 15.05 -16.02 15.05
CA ALA A 583 15.20 -17.43 14.72
C ALA A 583 13.92 -18.24 14.88
N ALA A 584 12.77 -17.58 15.02
CA ALA A 584 11.48 -18.24 15.20
C ALA A 584 11.13 -19.15 14.02
N THR A 585 10.41 -20.22 14.33
CA THR A 585 9.80 -21.12 13.35
C THR A 585 8.42 -20.61 12.93
N PRO A 586 7.86 -21.07 11.79
CA PRO A 586 6.49 -20.75 11.39
C PRO A 586 5.44 -21.10 12.46
N ALA A 587 5.63 -22.18 13.20
CA ALA A 587 4.72 -22.60 14.27
C ALA A 587 4.76 -21.65 15.48
N GLU A 588 5.94 -21.16 15.86
CA GLU A 588 6.10 -20.15 16.91
C GLU A 588 5.52 -18.80 16.47
N LEU A 589 5.74 -18.40 15.22
CA LEU A 589 5.16 -17.19 14.67
C LEU A 589 3.63 -17.28 14.63
N ARG A 590 3.04 -18.43 14.26
CA ARG A 590 1.59 -18.66 14.37
C ARG A 590 1.11 -18.47 15.81
N ALA A 591 1.75 -19.10 16.77
CA ALA A 591 1.37 -19.01 18.18
C ALA A 591 1.43 -17.55 18.67
N ALA A 592 2.49 -16.81 18.32
CA ALA A 592 2.65 -15.40 18.64
C ALA A 592 1.56 -14.54 17.99
N THR A 593 1.26 -14.76 16.71
CA THR A 593 0.20 -14.02 16.01
C THR A 593 -1.15 -14.21 16.68
N LEU A 594 -1.51 -15.45 17.02
CA LEU A 594 -2.76 -15.76 17.72
C LEU A 594 -2.80 -15.10 19.11
N GLN A 595 -1.70 -15.10 19.84
CA GLN A 595 -1.60 -14.45 21.14
C GLN A 595 -1.76 -12.92 21.00
N ILE A 596 -1.04 -12.29 20.09
CA ILE A 596 -1.09 -10.84 19.86
C ILE A 596 -2.49 -10.42 19.41
N ALA A 597 -3.12 -11.17 18.49
CA ALA A 597 -4.47 -10.90 18.03
C ALA A 597 -5.49 -10.97 19.19
N ARG A 598 -5.41 -12.01 20.04
CA ARG A 598 -6.26 -12.15 21.24
C ARG A 598 -6.02 -11.04 22.25
N GLN A 599 -4.77 -10.69 22.52
CA GLN A 599 -4.44 -9.59 23.44
C GLN A 599 -5.03 -8.26 22.95
N THR A 600 -4.82 -7.91 21.68
CA THR A 600 -5.36 -6.68 21.09
C THR A 600 -6.89 -6.70 21.07
N TRP A 601 -7.49 -7.85 20.76
CA TRP A 601 -8.94 -8.00 20.84
C TRP A 601 -9.46 -7.81 22.26
N ASN A 602 -8.85 -8.47 23.25
CA ASN A 602 -9.27 -8.40 24.64
C ASN A 602 -9.12 -7.01 25.23
N GLU A 603 -8.13 -6.26 24.78
CA GLU A 603 -7.86 -4.90 25.23
C GLU A 603 -8.93 -3.91 24.71
N PHE A 604 -9.27 -3.94 23.42
CA PHE A 604 -10.09 -2.91 22.79
C PHE A 604 -11.48 -3.36 22.34
N PHE A 605 -11.61 -4.61 21.89
CA PHE A 605 -12.85 -5.10 21.26
C PHE A 605 -13.73 -5.92 22.22
N ALA A 606 -13.14 -6.73 23.09
CA ALA A 606 -13.92 -7.51 24.04
C ALA A 606 -14.84 -6.67 24.94
N PRO A 607 -14.45 -5.46 25.40
CA PRO A 607 -15.34 -4.57 26.16
C PRO A 607 -16.56 -4.08 25.37
N VAL A 608 -16.52 -4.17 24.05
CA VAL A 608 -17.59 -3.74 23.12
C VAL A 608 -18.45 -4.91 22.69
N PHE A 609 -17.82 -6.03 22.34
CA PHE A 609 -18.48 -7.22 21.76
C PHE A 609 -18.87 -8.29 22.80
N GLY A 610 -18.45 -8.13 24.07
CA GLY A 610 -18.74 -9.08 25.12
C GLY A 610 -18.08 -10.47 24.97
N ARG A 611 -17.20 -10.67 23.99
CA ARG A 611 -16.53 -11.93 23.68
C ARG A 611 -15.02 -11.75 23.70
N LYS A 612 -14.31 -12.63 24.43
CA LYS A 612 -12.85 -12.64 24.54
C LYS A 612 -12.21 -13.64 23.58
N ASP A 613 -10.89 -13.53 23.46
CA ASP A 613 -9.99 -14.47 22.82
C ASP A 613 -10.26 -14.69 21.30
N VAL A 614 -10.83 -13.69 20.65
CA VAL A 614 -11.10 -13.69 19.22
C VAL A 614 -9.80 -13.39 18.44
N VAL A 615 -9.58 -14.12 17.34
CA VAL A 615 -8.36 -14.02 16.52
C VAL A 615 -8.58 -13.33 15.17
N LEU A 616 -9.79 -12.85 14.88
CA LEU A 616 -10.18 -12.29 13.57
C LEU A 616 -9.30 -11.12 13.11
N LEU A 617 -8.69 -10.36 14.01
CA LEU A 617 -7.74 -9.30 13.66
C LEU A 617 -6.50 -9.81 12.90
N GLY A 618 -6.20 -11.12 13.00
CA GLY A 618 -5.09 -11.76 12.29
C GLY A 618 -5.40 -12.23 10.86
N ILE A 619 -6.64 -12.00 10.35
CA ILE A 619 -7.03 -12.50 9.02
C ILE A 619 -6.46 -11.70 7.86
N TYR A 620 -6.10 -10.45 8.07
CA TYR A 620 -5.71 -9.52 6.99
C TYR A 620 -4.51 -10.04 6.19
N SER A 621 -4.70 -10.18 4.88
CA SER A 621 -3.69 -10.73 3.97
C SER A 621 -2.46 -9.83 3.87
N HIS A 622 -2.63 -8.52 3.98
CA HIS A 622 -1.48 -7.60 3.95
C HIS A 622 -0.51 -7.74 5.14
N MET A 623 -0.88 -8.44 6.22
CA MET A 623 0.13 -8.88 7.20
C MET A 623 1.16 -9.81 6.57
N ILE A 624 0.80 -10.56 5.52
CA ILE A 624 1.62 -11.61 4.91
C ILE A 624 2.40 -11.07 3.71
N ASP A 625 1.71 -10.33 2.83
CA ASP A 625 2.22 -9.89 1.53
C ASP A 625 2.66 -8.41 1.48
N ARG A 626 2.41 -7.62 2.52
CA ARG A 626 2.70 -6.17 2.59
C ARG A 626 3.08 -5.72 3.99
N GLY A 627 4.13 -6.29 4.56
CA GLY A 627 4.52 -6.06 5.95
C GLY A 627 4.57 -4.59 6.36
N LEU A 628 3.95 -4.26 7.50
CA LEU A 628 3.78 -2.91 8.04
C LEU A 628 3.00 -1.93 7.13
N TYR A 629 2.21 -2.44 6.18
CA TYR A 629 1.38 -1.60 5.32
C TYR A 629 0.08 -1.17 6.01
N LEU A 630 -0.49 -2.03 6.87
CA LEU A 630 -1.80 -1.86 7.49
C LEU A 630 -1.99 -0.55 8.27
N PRO A 631 -0.98 0.06 8.92
CA PRO A 631 -1.11 1.37 9.54
C PRO A 631 -1.50 2.51 8.59
N ASN A 632 -1.28 2.36 7.27
CA ASN A 632 -1.66 3.39 6.29
C ASN A 632 -3.17 3.59 6.19
N TYR A 633 -3.97 2.54 6.40
CA TYR A 633 -5.42 2.63 6.28
C TYR A 633 -6.07 3.53 7.34
N PRO A 634 -5.86 3.31 8.66
CA PRO A 634 -6.45 4.19 9.66
C PRO A 634 -5.90 5.62 9.58
N ILE A 635 -4.62 5.80 9.26
CA ILE A 635 -4.02 7.12 9.03
C ILE A 635 -4.70 7.79 7.82
N GLY A 636 -4.96 7.06 6.73
CA GLY A 636 -5.66 7.55 5.55
C GLY A 636 -7.09 8.03 5.88
N HIS A 637 -7.83 7.29 6.70
CA HIS A 637 -9.15 7.72 7.20
C HIS A 637 -9.06 9.04 7.99
N MET A 638 -8.08 9.18 8.90
CA MET A 638 -7.87 10.41 9.68
C MET A 638 -7.57 11.60 8.77
N ILE A 639 -6.65 11.43 7.81
CA ILE A 639 -6.25 12.48 6.85
C ILE A 639 -7.44 12.87 5.96
N ALA A 640 -8.17 11.88 5.42
CA ALA A 640 -9.33 12.13 4.57
C ALA A 640 -10.38 12.99 5.28
N HIS A 641 -10.67 12.70 6.55
CA HIS A 641 -11.60 13.52 7.34
C HIS A 641 -11.09 14.93 7.57
N GLN A 642 -9.82 15.12 7.89
CA GLN A 642 -9.24 16.46 8.04
C GLN A 642 -9.31 17.27 6.73
N ILE A 643 -9.06 16.64 5.58
CA ILE A 643 -9.16 17.27 4.27
C ILE A 643 -10.62 17.60 3.94
N LYS A 644 -11.56 16.67 4.17
CA LYS A 644 -13.01 16.88 3.95
C LYS A 644 -13.53 18.06 4.77
N GLU A 645 -13.16 18.15 6.04
CA GLU A 645 -13.52 19.29 6.91
C GLU A 645 -12.98 20.61 6.36
N GLN A 646 -11.72 20.64 5.92
CA GLN A 646 -11.12 21.82 5.29
C GLN A 646 -11.87 22.23 4.03
N VAL A 647 -12.16 21.28 3.13
CA VAL A 647 -12.90 21.53 1.88
C VAL A 647 -14.32 22.03 2.19
N HIS A 648 -14.98 21.46 3.18
CA HIS A 648 -16.31 21.92 3.62
C HIS A 648 -16.26 23.37 4.14
N ARG A 649 -15.24 23.72 4.93
CA ARG A 649 -15.05 25.08 5.46
C ARG A 649 -14.80 26.12 4.39
N THR A 650 -14.07 25.77 3.33
CA THR A 650 -13.72 26.69 2.25
C THR A 650 -14.73 26.69 1.09
N GLY A 651 -15.52 25.65 0.95
CA GLY A 651 -16.58 25.50 -0.04
C GLY A 651 -16.09 25.24 -1.49
N ASN A 652 -14.79 25.04 -1.73
CA ASN A 652 -14.25 24.78 -3.07
C ASN A 652 -13.19 23.67 -3.05
N LEU A 653 -13.58 22.47 -3.48
CA LEU A 653 -12.70 21.30 -3.51
C LEU A 653 -11.54 21.52 -4.51
N GLY A 654 -11.80 21.95 -5.74
CA GLY A 654 -10.76 22.07 -6.76
C GLY A 654 -9.63 23.04 -6.35
N THR A 655 -9.97 24.19 -5.76
CA THR A 655 -8.99 25.15 -5.25
C THR A 655 -8.17 24.59 -4.09
N GLU A 656 -8.81 23.94 -3.14
CA GLU A 656 -8.13 23.34 -1.99
C GLU A 656 -7.25 22.17 -2.40
N PHE A 657 -7.74 21.32 -3.28
CA PHE A 657 -7.00 20.19 -3.82
C PHE A 657 -5.71 20.65 -4.52
N GLU A 658 -5.82 21.64 -5.42
CA GLU A 658 -4.64 22.25 -6.09
C GLU A 658 -3.66 22.81 -5.06
N ARG A 659 -4.15 23.60 -4.09
CA ARG A 659 -3.32 24.21 -3.04
C ARG A 659 -2.56 23.16 -2.22
N MET A 660 -3.23 22.05 -1.88
CA MET A 660 -2.67 20.95 -1.11
C MET A 660 -1.63 20.18 -1.92
N SER A 661 -1.94 19.78 -3.15
CA SER A 661 -1.06 18.97 -4.00
C SER A 661 0.23 19.71 -4.42
N ARG A 662 0.24 21.06 -4.40
CA ARG A 662 1.40 21.88 -4.73
C ARG A 662 2.40 22.10 -3.59
N GLN A 663 2.15 21.55 -2.41
CA GLN A 663 3.05 21.70 -1.26
C GLN A 663 4.36 20.89 -1.42
N GLY A 664 4.32 19.83 -2.22
CA GLY A 664 5.42 18.89 -2.35
C GLY A 664 5.53 17.93 -1.16
N ARG A 665 6.50 17.03 -1.22
CA ARG A 665 6.74 15.96 -0.24
C ARG A 665 7.40 16.50 1.03
N LEU A 666 6.62 17.19 1.86
CA LEU A 666 7.00 17.60 3.22
C LEU A 666 6.78 16.44 4.21
N THR A 667 7.15 16.61 5.48
CA THR A 667 6.72 15.65 6.51
C THR A 667 5.20 15.71 6.69
N PRO A 668 4.53 14.60 7.06
CA PRO A 668 3.09 14.50 7.20
C PRO A 668 2.48 15.64 8.03
N ASP A 669 3.04 15.89 9.20
CA ASP A 669 2.52 16.91 10.10
C ASP A 669 2.64 18.33 9.56
N LEU A 670 3.77 18.64 8.95
CA LEU A 670 3.98 19.97 8.35
C LEU A 670 3.04 20.17 7.16
N TRP A 671 2.88 19.13 6.34
CA TRP A 671 1.95 19.18 5.21
C TRP A 671 0.51 19.39 5.67
N MET A 672 0.04 18.61 6.66
CA MET A 672 -1.31 18.73 7.22
C MET A 672 -1.51 20.06 7.95
N GLN A 673 -0.51 20.52 8.69
CA GLN A 673 -0.57 21.85 9.34
C GLN A 673 -0.78 22.97 8.31
N ARG A 674 -0.12 22.89 7.17
CA ARG A 674 -0.31 23.85 6.05
C ARG A 674 -1.61 23.63 5.30
N ALA A 675 -2.05 22.39 5.18
CA ALA A 675 -3.26 22.01 4.46
C ALA A 675 -4.54 22.38 5.23
N THR A 676 -4.62 22.02 6.50
CA THR A 676 -5.84 22.06 7.30
C THR A 676 -5.75 22.91 8.58
N GLY A 677 -4.53 23.32 8.97
CA GLY A 677 -4.28 24.06 10.20
C GLY A 677 -3.97 23.18 11.42
N ALA A 678 -3.93 21.84 11.27
CA ALA A 678 -3.62 20.90 12.32
C ALA A 678 -2.69 19.77 11.81
N PRO A 679 -1.84 19.16 12.67
CA PRO A 679 -1.07 17.99 12.30
C PRO A 679 -1.97 16.77 12.04
N VAL A 680 -1.39 15.68 11.52
CA VAL A 680 -2.11 14.40 11.35
C VAL A 680 -2.63 13.91 12.71
N GLY A 681 -3.92 13.55 12.77
CA GLY A 681 -4.49 12.99 13.98
C GLY A 681 -5.97 12.62 13.86
N PRO A 682 -6.49 11.86 14.83
CA PRO A 682 -7.86 11.34 14.79
C PRO A 682 -8.92 12.38 15.18
N GLY A 683 -8.54 13.58 15.69
CA GLY A 683 -9.46 14.55 16.27
C GLY A 683 -10.62 14.93 15.34
N ALA A 684 -10.37 15.20 14.05
CA ALA A 684 -11.41 15.54 13.09
C ALA A 684 -12.41 14.39 12.89
N LEU A 685 -11.90 13.15 12.73
CA LEU A 685 -12.74 11.96 12.60
C LEU A 685 -13.60 11.72 13.83
N LEU A 686 -13.02 11.87 15.02
CA LEU A 686 -13.75 11.68 16.28
C LEU A 686 -14.84 12.74 16.47
N ALA A 687 -14.52 14.01 16.21
CA ALA A 687 -15.50 15.11 16.30
C ALA A 687 -16.64 14.94 15.27
N ALA A 688 -16.32 14.57 14.04
CA ALA A 688 -17.30 14.29 13.00
C ALA A 688 -18.22 13.10 13.37
N ALA A 689 -17.63 12.02 13.92
CA ALA A 689 -18.40 10.86 14.37
C ALA A 689 -19.33 11.18 15.57
N GLU A 690 -18.90 12.04 16.48
CA GLU A 690 -19.76 12.51 17.59
C GLU A 690 -20.95 13.29 17.07
N ALA A 691 -20.72 14.29 16.22
CA ALA A 691 -21.79 15.10 15.62
C ALA A 691 -22.74 14.22 14.77
N ALA A 692 -22.20 13.28 14.01
CA ALA A 692 -23.00 12.33 13.22
C ALA A 692 -23.89 11.44 14.11
N LEU A 693 -23.35 10.97 15.22
CA LEU A 693 -24.11 10.13 16.17
C LEU A 693 -25.27 10.89 16.80
N GLU A 694 -25.07 12.17 17.17
CA GLU A 694 -26.12 13.03 17.70
C GLU A 694 -27.25 13.28 16.66
N GLN A 695 -26.90 13.36 15.40
CA GLN A 695 -27.86 13.60 14.31
C GLN A 695 -28.70 12.37 13.95
N VAL A 696 -28.21 11.15 14.18
CA VAL A 696 -28.92 9.91 13.79
C VAL A 696 -29.65 9.23 14.95
N GLN A 697 -29.35 9.59 16.20
CA GLN A 697 -30.09 9.17 17.39
C GLN A 697 -31.41 9.90 17.51
#